data_38cb97abb726b0fbf986e8b3395d690e
#
_entry.id   38cb97abb726b0fbf986e8b3395d690e
#
_cell.length_a   1.000
_cell.length_b   1.000
_cell.length_c   1.000
_cell.angle_alpha   90.00
_cell.angle_beta   90.00
_cell.angle_gamma   90.00
#
_symmetry.space_group_name_H-M   'P 1'
#
loop_
_entity.id
_entity.type
_entity.pdbx_description
1 polymer ?
#
loop_
_entity_poly.entity_id
_entity_poly.type
_entity_poly.pdbx_seq_one_letter_code
_entity_poly.pdbx_strand_id
1 'polypeptide(L)'
;MRSRTKLRLQLLLGTALVAAPLSAMAQPVADVSDGAPAAQPAAETADQQPTGLADIVVTATKRETNLQDTPISISVLGSEALENRHVQSLMDLADGAVPSLRVATFEARQSALTIGIRGIVPNDANQPAREQGVGVYVDGVYLARQHGLGAALLDIERIEVLKGPQGTLFGRNTEGGALSLVTRKPTGEFGMRVAAGVGDLESYNTEMHVDFPALGDFAFKVDGVIQVQGPVTENILPGETGFGQYDRRGLRFQTRWTPTDNFTATLAADIGKDKNTPFYSQLLNFNPNGLTVLPWTSATIPDGSIRALSPLVQVEGSKRMTQADIGVPQQWSVDDTRGIDLHLSYRPTDSLEIRSITAYRDLDVEQYDNIAGAHRPPVTGPNGKFSRYSLAGFWQHQFSQELQAVGSLGDSIDYVGGVFYFKETVSDDASTPSTNQWNADGTGYTILDPTPTIRGFRKMDRKSTAHAESKAVYGQATWTPASLDALHLTVGGRYTWDDKDGTLELVNGALPVYAGVSGELHFKTSVNRFDPLVTVAYDLTDTVNVYGKYSTGYRAGGASSRSLSYRAFAPEEVKAYELGLKSDLFDRRVRLNAAIYQMNRTDSQIDFSFVEDGGRNTLDTMNADGTTRIRGLELEGQFRATENLTLSAGYAYTDVSIPDAVNPKTGVSQKVFIIYTPENAANVAADWESPFMGATLKAHIDANYADATHSFEQYEIKNDSSFLVNARVAIADIQTRPGGPLLEVALWSRNLLDETYVYRRDPANRKTLGDYGNFNNPRTFGIQLTAKY
;
A
#
# COMPACT_ATOMS: atom_id res chain seq x y z
N MET A 1 -32.34 -16.37 7.00
CA MET A 1 -31.82 -17.74 7.09
C MET A 1 -31.62 -18.29 5.68
N ARG A 2 -30.45 -18.10 5.11
CA ARG A 2 -30.01 -18.83 3.91
C ARG A 2 -28.72 -19.52 4.28
N SER A 3 -28.77 -20.86 4.33
CA SER A 3 -27.64 -21.75 4.52
C SER A 3 -26.66 -21.52 3.35
N ARG A 4 -25.51 -20.93 3.63
CA ARG A 4 -24.38 -20.88 2.70
C ARG A 4 -23.51 -22.10 2.99
N THR A 5 -23.61 -23.09 2.14
CA THR A 5 -22.68 -24.23 2.10
C THR A 5 -21.31 -23.66 1.73
N LYS A 6 -20.44 -23.45 2.70
CA LYS A 6 -19.03 -23.08 2.51
C LYS A 6 -18.31 -24.31 1.96
N LEU A 7 -18.01 -24.29 0.66
CA LEU A 7 -17.02 -25.19 0.07
C LEU A 7 -15.63 -24.78 0.65
N ARG A 8 -15.25 -25.39 1.77
CA ARG A 8 -13.91 -25.22 2.34
C ARG A 8 -12.94 -26.06 1.49
N LEU A 9 -12.33 -25.45 0.49
CA LEU A 9 -11.10 -26.00 -0.08
C LEU A 9 -9.98 -25.72 0.93
N GLN A 10 -9.71 -26.68 1.82
CA GLN A 10 -8.52 -26.65 2.67
C GLN A 10 -7.32 -26.97 1.76
N LEU A 11 -6.62 -25.95 1.29
CA LEU A 11 -5.26 -26.11 0.76
C LEU A 11 -4.35 -26.47 1.95
N LEU A 12 -4.22 -27.75 2.23
CA LEU A 12 -3.09 -28.32 2.96
C LEU A 12 -1.87 -28.26 2.04
N LEU A 13 -1.16 -27.14 2.00
CA LEU A 13 0.22 -27.09 1.51
C LEU A 13 1.09 -27.72 2.61
N GLY A 14 1.13 -29.05 2.60
CA GLY A 14 2.10 -29.80 3.36
C GLY A 14 3.49 -29.55 2.79
N THR A 15 4.42 -29.15 3.65
CA THR A 15 5.85 -29.17 3.40
C THR A 15 6.32 -30.59 3.09
N ALA A 16 6.39 -30.92 1.81
CA ALA A 16 7.14 -32.07 1.30
C ALA A 16 7.90 -31.61 0.05
N LEU A 17 9.05 -30.99 0.24
CA LEU A 17 10.09 -30.92 -0.78
C LEU A 17 10.68 -32.33 -0.90
N VAL A 18 10.06 -33.17 -1.73
CA VAL A 18 10.70 -34.39 -2.21
C VAL A 18 11.62 -33.96 -3.36
N ALA A 19 12.92 -33.98 -3.09
CA ALA A 19 13.92 -33.93 -4.13
C ALA A 19 13.81 -35.24 -4.95
N ALA A 20 13.08 -35.19 -6.04
CA ALA A 20 13.13 -36.24 -7.07
C ALA A 20 14.09 -35.80 -8.19
N PRO A 21 15.01 -36.66 -8.62
CA PRO A 21 15.90 -36.31 -9.73
C PRO A 21 15.10 -36.30 -11.03
N LEU A 22 15.01 -35.14 -11.67
CA LEU A 22 14.58 -35.01 -13.06
C LEU A 22 15.69 -35.54 -13.98
N SER A 23 15.71 -36.83 -14.16
CA SER A 23 16.44 -37.48 -15.26
C SER A 23 15.41 -38.21 -16.13
N ALA A 24 15.46 -37.91 -17.40
CA ALA A 24 14.78 -38.57 -18.51
C ALA A 24 13.57 -37.80 -19.10
N MET A 25 13.93 -37.00 -20.13
CA MET A 25 13.31 -37.06 -21.46
C MET A 25 14.13 -36.16 -22.42
N ALA A 26 15.26 -36.66 -22.84
CA ALA A 26 15.90 -36.23 -24.07
C ALA A 26 16.01 -37.51 -24.97
N GLN A 27 15.16 -37.63 -25.95
CA GLN A 27 15.37 -38.56 -27.05
C GLN A 27 16.10 -37.82 -28.17
N PRO A 28 17.13 -38.45 -28.77
CA PRO A 28 17.87 -37.86 -29.88
C PRO A 28 17.06 -37.98 -31.17
N VAL A 29 16.91 -36.88 -31.89
CA VAL A 29 16.47 -36.89 -33.29
C VAL A 29 17.69 -37.16 -34.16
N ALA A 30 17.52 -38.15 -35.06
CA ALA A 30 18.53 -38.66 -35.95
C ALA A 30 18.98 -37.61 -37.00
N ASP A 31 20.28 -37.64 -37.27
CA ASP A 31 20.99 -37.00 -38.35
C ASP A 31 20.36 -37.28 -39.74
N VAL A 32 20.14 -36.22 -40.49
CA VAL A 32 20.10 -36.25 -41.95
C VAL A 32 21.04 -35.18 -42.47
N SER A 33 22.19 -35.64 -42.94
CA SER A 33 23.15 -34.88 -43.74
C SER A 33 22.61 -34.66 -45.14
N ASP A 34 22.58 -33.37 -45.64
CA ASP A 34 23.14 -33.09 -46.95
C ASP A 34 23.39 -31.59 -47.15
N GLY A 35 24.52 -31.30 -47.71
CA GLY A 35 25.21 -30.05 -47.69
C GLY A 35 24.76 -28.97 -48.69
N ALA A 36 24.96 -27.74 -48.27
CA ALA A 36 25.39 -26.61 -49.09
C ALA A 36 26.16 -25.60 -48.20
N PRO A 37 27.20 -24.92 -48.65
CA PRO A 37 28.03 -24.09 -47.78
C PRO A 37 27.29 -22.81 -47.38
N ALA A 38 26.99 -22.68 -46.10
CA ALA A 38 26.51 -21.47 -45.53
C ALA A 38 27.60 -20.38 -45.50
N ALA A 39 27.28 -19.20 -45.98
CA ALA A 39 28.08 -17.99 -45.78
C ALA A 39 28.35 -17.79 -44.28
N GLN A 40 29.60 -17.53 -43.94
CA GLN A 40 29.99 -17.14 -42.58
C GLN A 40 29.21 -15.87 -42.20
N PRO A 41 28.54 -15.81 -41.04
CA PRO A 41 28.11 -14.57 -40.48
C PRO A 41 29.34 -13.69 -40.22
N ALA A 42 29.28 -12.45 -40.63
CA ALA A 42 30.25 -11.44 -40.25
C ALA A 42 30.32 -11.41 -38.70
N ALA A 43 31.52 -11.34 -38.16
CA ALA A 43 31.77 -11.21 -36.76
C ALA A 43 30.91 -10.03 -36.22
N GLU A 44 29.92 -10.32 -35.38
CA GLU A 44 29.26 -9.33 -34.58
C GLU A 44 30.34 -8.58 -33.81
N THR A 45 30.43 -7.28 -34.07
CA THR A 45 31.22 -6.37 -33.28
C THR A 45 30.72 -6.52 -31.85
N ALA A 46 31.64 -6.80 -30.93
CA ALA A 46 31.38 -6.84 -29.50
C ALA A 46 30.48 -5.65 -29.12
N ASP A 47 29.26 -5.99 -28.68
CA ASP A 47 28.26 -5.03 -28.24
C ASP A 47 28.87 -4.20 -27.10
N GLN A 48 29.17 -2.94 -27.38
CA GLN A 48 29.58 -2.02 -26.34
C GLN A 48 28.37 -1.90 -25.41
N GLN A 49 28.47 -2.43 -24.21
CA GLN A 49 27.44 -2.21 -23.17
C GLN A 49 27.14 -0.71 -23.12
N PRO A 50 25.85 -0.31 -23.15
CA PRO A 50 25.51 1.09 -23.15
C PRO A 50 26.13 1.75 -21.92
N THR A 51 26.92 2.80 -22.14
CA THR A 51 27.66 3.52 -21.07
C THR A 51 26.74 4.35 -20.17
N GLY A 52 25.44 4.46 -20.51
CA GLY A 52 24.43 5.27 -19.83
C GLY A 52 23.45 4.45 -18.97
N LEU A 53 22.55 5.18 -18.31
CA LEU A 53 21.40 4.62 -17.57
C LEU A 53 20.39 4.02 -18.56
N ALA A 54 19.79 2.88 -18.19
CA ALA A 54 18.79 2.20 -19.01
C ALA A 54 17.49 3.03 -19.13
N ASP A 55 16.76 2.82 -20.23
CA ASP A 55 15.42 3.36 -20.38
C ASP A 55 14.46 2.70 -19.39
N ILE A 56 13.56 3.50 -18.83
CA ILE A 56 12.53 3.02 -17.89
C ILE A 56 11.17 3.19 -18.60
N VAL A 57 10.51 2.07 -18.86
CA VAL A 57 9.16 2.05 -19.44
C VAL A 57 8.13 2.18 -18.32
N VAL A 58 7.14 3.05 -18.53
CA VAL A 58 6.02 3.28 -17.61
C VAL A 58 4.67 3.16 -18.34
N THR A 59 3.61 2.87 -17.56
CA THR A 59 2.24 2.74 -18.08
C THR A 59 1.28 3.82 -17.56
N ALA A 60 1.83 4.89 -17.03
CA ALA A 60 1.10 5.99 -16.38
C ALA A 60 0.06 6.68 -17.27
N THR A 61 0.26 6.68 -18.58
CA THR A 61 -0.66 7.26 -19.57
C THR A 61 -1.58 6.21 -20.23
N LYS A 62 -1.68 5.01 -19.64
CA LYS A 62 -2.33 3.81 -20.22
C LYS A 62 -1.72 3.39 -21.58
N ARG A 63 -0.51 3.86 -21.85
CA ARG A 63 0.37 3.47 -22.96
C ARG A 63 1.73 3.17 -22.36
N GLU A 64 2.48 2.26 -22.96
CA GLU A 64 3.89 2.09 -22.66
C GLU A 64 4.66 3.27 -23.25
N THR A 65 5.29 4.06 -22.40
CA THR A 65 6.08 5.24 -22.76
C THR A 65 7.37 5.25 -21.96
N ASN A 66 8.41 5.89 -22.49
CA ASN A 66 9.62 6.12 -21.71
C ASN A 66 9.32 7.09 -20.56
N LEU A 67 9.90 6.85 -19.39
CA LEU A 67 9.76 7.72 -18.22
C LEU A 67 10.13 9.17 -18.53
N GLN A 68 11.18 9.40 -19.33
CA GLN A 68 11.67 10.75 -19.65
C GLN A 68 10.73 11.50 -20.61
N ASP A 69 10.00 10.77 -21.46
CA ASP A 69 9.04 11.35 -22.40
C ASP A 69 7.63 11.50 -21.80
N THR A 70 7.43 11.05 -20.55
CA THR A 70 6.12 11.09 -19.90
C THR A 70 6.01 12.36 -19.04
N PRO A 71 5.20 13.36 -19.39
CA PRO A 71 5.17 14.68 -18.73
C PRO A 71 4.32 14.65 -17.43
N ILE A 72 4.75 13.82 -16.48
CA ILE A 72 4.15 13.61 -15.14
C ILE A 72 5.29 13.34 -14.17
N SER A 73 5.18 13.82 -12.91
CA SER A 73 6.07 13.36 -11.84
C SER A 73 5.74 11.91 -11.45
N ILE A 74 6.68 11.00 -11.68
CA ILE A 74 6.56 9.55 -11.42
C ILE A 74 7.85 9.04 -10.81
N SER A 75 7.75 8.27 -9.71
CA SER A 75 8.85 7.43 -9.21
C SER A 75 8.61 5.99 -9.64
N VAL A 76 9.67 5.29 -10.01
CA VAL A 76 9.61 3.87 -10.40
C VAL A 76 10.58 3.06 -9.54
N LEU A 77 10.06 2.02 -8.89
CA LEU A 77 10.84 1.00 -8.21
C LEU A 77 10.80 -0.28 -9.08
N GLY A 78 11.86 -0.55 -9.82
CA GLY A 78 12.01 -1.78 -10.59
C GLY A 78 12.31 -2.99 -9.71
N SER A 79 12.24 -4.19 -10.27
CA SER A 79 12.43 -5.45 -9.52
C SER A 79 13.78 -5.52 -8.80
N GLU A 80 14.85 -4.99 -9.39
CA GLU A 80 16.18 -4.94 -8.75
C GLU A 80 16.17 -4.03 -7.51
N ALA A 81 15.57 -2.85 -7.59
CA ALA A 81 15.43 -1.94 -6.45
C ALA A 81 14.59 -2.56 -5.33
N LEU A 82 13.51 -3.30 -5.67
CA LEU A 82 12.69 -4.02 -4.71
C LEU A 82 13.49 -5.16 -4.04
N GLU A 83 14.29 -5.91 -4.80
CA GLU A 83 15.15 -6.99 -4.28
C GLU A 83 16.27 -6.43 -3.38
N ASN A 84 16.98 -5.38 -3.83
CA ASN A 84 18.07 -4.75 -3.10
C ASN A 84 17.62 -4.17 -1.75
N ARG A 85 16.40 -3.63 -1.68
CA ARG A 85 15.79 -3.10 -0.45
C ARG A 85 15.05 -4.16 0.37
N HIS A 86 15.00 -5.40 -0.08
CA HIS A 86 14.25 -6.49 0.53
C HIS A 86 12.76 -6.13 0.75
N VAL A 87 12.10 -5.58 -0.28
CA VAL A 87 10.68 -5.23 -0.26
C VAL A 87 9.84 -6.47 -0.55
N GLN A 88 9.08 -6.92 0.44
CA GLN A 88 8.24 -8.13 0.37
C GLN A 88 6.74 -7.82 0.34
N SER A 89 6.35 -6.63 0.82
CA SER A 89 4.98 -6.12 0.84
C SER A 89 4.96 -4.61 0.66
N LEU A 90 3.79 -4.01 0.38
CA LEU A 90 3.68 -2.55 0.33
C LEU A 90 3.99 -1.88 1.67
N MET A 91 3.85 -2.58 2.80
CA MET A 91 4.21 -2.07 4.12
C MET A 91 5.71 -1.75 4.21
N ASP A 92 6.56 -2.44 3.47
CA ASP A 92 8.00 -2.22 3.49
C ASP A 92 8.40 -0.86 2.89
N LEU A 93 7.56 -0.26 2.04
CA LEU A 93 7.75 1.09 1.50
C LEU A 93 7.49 2.21 2.55
N ALA A 94 7.04 1.86 3.75
CA ALA A 94 6.94 2.78 4.87
C ALA A 94 8.31 3.32 5.34
N ASP A 95 9.40 2.71 4.89
CA ASP A 95 10.78 3.14 5.19
C ASP A 95 11.18 4.47 4.52
N GLY A 96 10.38 4.99 3.57
CA GLY A 96 10.63 6.25 2.88
C GLY A 96 11.42 6.10 1.57
N ALA A 97 11.44 4.92 0.98
CA ALA A 97 12.07 4.64 -0.33
C ALA A 97 11.67 5.64 -1.42
N VAL A 98 10.44 6.15 -1.40
CA VAL A 98 9.95 7.23 -2.26
C VAL A 98 9.53 8.41 -1.37
N PRO A 99 10.27 9.54 -1.35
CA PRO A 99 10.07 10.64 -0.41
C PRO A 99 8.66 11.25 -0.37
N SER A 100 7.93 11.27 -1.49
CA SER A 100 6.55 11.79 -1.59
C SER A 100 5.46 10.75 -1.27
N LEU A 101 5.80 9.46 -1.20
CA LEU A 101 4.90 8.36 -0.84
C LEU A 101 4.91 8.13 0.67
N ARG A 102 3.75 7.94 1.26
CA ARG A 102 3.58 7.49 2.64
C ARG A 102 2.77 6.22 2.68
N VAL A 103 3.29 5.25 3.41
CA VAL A 103 2.60 4.02 3.75
C VAL A 103 2.58 3.92 5.27
N ALA A 104 1.41 3.78 5.84
CA ALA A 104 1.21 3.64 7.27
C ALA A 104 0.11 2.60 7.54
N THR A 105 0.08 2.06 8.74
CA THR A 105 -1.01 1.18 9.16
C THR A 105 -2.19 2.01 9.67
N PHE A 106 -3.41 1.55 9.42
CA PHE A 106 -4.55 2.05 10.16
C PHE A 106 -4.50 1.49 11.59
N GLU A 107 -4.34 2.38 12.57
CA GLU A 107 -4.06 1.99 13.97
C GLU A 107 -2.84 1.05 14.04
N ALA A 108 -2.99 -0.13 14.61
CA ALA A 108 -1.94 -1.13 14.74
C ALA A 108 -2.06 -2.29 13.72
N ARG A 109 -2.93 -2.18 12.69
CA ARG A 109 -3.29 -3.25 11.75
C ARG A 109 -2.31 -3.36 10.60
N GLN A 110 -1.59 -4.47 10.51
CA GLN A 110 -0.56 -4.66 9.49
C GLN A 110 -1.10 -4.78 8.06
N SER A 111 -2.30 -5.35 7.88
CA SER A 111 -2.88 -5.62 6.55
C SER A 111 -3.71 -4.47 5.98
N ALA A 112 -4.17 -3.52 6.83
CA ALA A 112 -4.95 -2.36 6.42
C ALA A 112 -4.04 -1.14 6.25
N LEU A 113 -3.58 -0.87 5.02
CA LEU A 113 -2.61 0.18 4.74
C LEU A 113 -3.27 1.49 4.32
N THR A 114 -2.89 2.57 5.00
CA THR A 114 -3.14 3.94 4.57
C THR A 114 -2.03 4.37 3.63
N ILE A 115 -2.38 4.69 2.39
CA ILE A 115 -1.44 5.17 1.38
C ILE A 115 -1.73 6.63 1.10
N GLY A 116 -0.68 7.46 1.12
CA GLY A 116 -0.77 8.89 0.87
C GLY A 116 0.33 9.39 -0.06
N ILE A 117 0.01 10.38 -0.87
CA ILE A 117 0.95 11.08 -1.77
C ILE A 117 0.71 12.58 -1.65
N ARG A 118 1.80 13.38 -1.54
CA ARG A 118 1.75 14.85 -1.51
C ARG A 118 0.75 15.42 -0.49
N GLY A 119 0.70 14.85 0.72
CA GLY A 119 -0.19 15.34 1.79
C GLY A 119 -1.66 14.94 1.70
N ILE A 120 -2.03 14.13 0.74
CA ILE A 120 -3.37 13.53 0.66
C ILE A 120 -3.31 12.12 1.26
N VAL A 121 -3.76 12.01 2.50
CA VAL A 121 -3.68 10.79 3.32
C VAL A 121 -5.01 10.61 4.06
N PRO A 122 -5.92 9.74 3.59
CA PRO A 122 -7.18 9.47 4.27
C PRO A 122 -6.96 8.66 5.54
N ASN A 123 -7.48 9.12 6.68
CA ASN A 123 -7.22 8.51 7.97
C ASN A 123 -7.95 7.18 8.18
N ASP A 124 -9.25 7.12 7.96
CA ASP A 124 -10.12 5.99 8.33
C ASP A 124 -10.91 5.44 7.12
N ALA A 125 -10.20 5.14 6.03
CA ALA A 125 -10.81 4.60 4.80
C ALA A 125 -11.13 3.10 4.88
N ASN A 126 -11.00 2.48 6.06
CA ASN A 126 -11.28 1.05 6.28
C ASN A 126 -12.76 0.73 6.54
N GLN A 127 -13.64 1.72 6.58
CA GLN A 127 -15.08 1.53 6.75
C GLN A 127 -15.77 1.28 5.38
N PRO A 128 -16.92 0.55 5.34
CA PRO A 128 -17.60 0.20 4.08
C PRO A 128 -17.93 1.38 3.18
N ALA A 129 -18.39 2.49 3.76
CA ALA A 129 -18.83 3.67 3.01
C ALA A 129 -17.74 4.72 2.80
N ARG A 130 -16.49 4.45 3.14
CA ARG A 130 -15.36 5.38 3.01
C ARG A 130 -14.38 4.97 1.91
N GLU A 131 -13.62 5.95 1.41
CA GLU A 131 -12.73 5.75 0.26
C GLU A 131 -11.29 6.18 0.54
N GLN A 132 -10.37 5.64 -0.25
CA GLN A 132 -8.98 6.06 -0.30
C GLN A 132 -8.82 7.35 -1.11
N GLY A 133 -7.70 8.09 -0.92
CA GLY A 133 -7.35 9.28 -1.73
C GLY A 133 -6.27 9.01 -2.78
N VAL A 134 -5.64 7.82 -2.71
CA VAL A 134 -4.66 7.31 -3.67
C VAL A 134 -5.18 5.99 -4.22
N GLY A 135 -5.32 5.90 -5.54
CA GLY A 135 -5.75 4.67 -6.20
C GLY A 135 -4.64 3.61 -6.21
N VAL A 136 -4.96 2.36 -5.88
CA VAL A 136 -4.01 1.24 -5.97
C VAL A 136 -4.47 0.30 -7.06
N TYR A 137 -3.55 -0.09 -7.94
CA TYR A 137 -3.83 -0.92 -9.11
C TYR A 137 -2.83 -2.07 -9.21
N VAL A 138 -3.30 -3.25 -9.60
CA VAL A 138 -2.45 -4.38 -10.03
C VAL A 138 -2.80 -4.68 -11.48
N ASP A 139 -1.82 -4.55 -12.38
CA ASP A 139 -2.00 -4.71 -13.83
C ASP A 139 -3.20 -3.91 -14.41
N GLY A 140 -3.45 -2.71 -13.87
CA GLY A 140 -4.57 -1.85 -14.26
C GLY A 140 -5.91 -2.18 -13.58
N VAL A 141 -6.01 -3.24 -12.78
CA VAL A 141 -7.20 -3.57 -11.99
C VAL A 141 -7.19 -2.77 -10.68
N TYR A 142 -8.23 -1.96 -10.47
CA TYR A 142 -8.39 -1.14 -9.26
C TYR A 142 -8.65 -1.98 -8.01
N LEU A 143 -7.90 -1.73 -6.92
CA LEU A 143 -8.11 -2.29 -5.58
C LEU A 143 -8.78 -1.23 -4.69
N ALA A 144 -10.06 -1.42 -4.43
CA ALA A 144 -10.87 -0.36 -3.81
C ALA A 144 -10.67 -0.22 -2.29
N ARG A 145 -10.02 -1.16 -1.61
CA ARG A 145 -9.97 -1.21 -0.14
C ARG A 145 -8.56 -1.20 0.41
N GLN A 146 -8.41 -0.64 1.63
CA GLN A 146 -7.15 -0.64 2.38
C GLN A 146 -6.77 -2.03 2.90
N HIS A 147 -7.77 -2.85 3.26
CA HIS A 147 -7.57 -4.23 3.69
C HIS A 147 -6.97 -5.07 2.56
N GLY A 148 -6.09 -6.00 2.92
CA GLY A 148 -5.40 -6.86 1.97
C GLY A 148 -4.22 -6.21 1.24
N LEU A 149 -3.99 -4.88 1.37
CA LEU A 149 -2.84 -4.21 0.75
C LEU A 149 -1.50 -4.58 1.41
N GLY A 150 -1.52 -5.07 2.65
CA GLY A 150 -0.33 -5.59 3.35
C GLY A 150 0.09 -7.00 2.92
N ALA A 151 -0.66 -7.64 2.03
CA ALA A 151 -0.36 -8.98 1.53
C ALA A 151 1.01 -9.05 0.82
N ALA A 152 1.53 -10.28 0.68
CA ALA A 152 2.77 -10.53 -0.03
C ALA A 152 2.68 -10.12 -1.51
N LEU A 153 3.74 -9.52 -2.03
CA LEU A 153 3.87 -9.19 -3.46
C LEU A 153 4.19 -10.46 -4.27
N LEU A 154 3.54 -10.61 -5.42
CA LEU A 154 3.68 -11.76 -6.30
C LEU A 154 4.34 -11.33 -7.62
N ASP A 155 5.64 -11.60 -7.76
CA ASP A 155 6.47 -11.34 -8.94
C ASP A 155 6.25 -9.98 -9.61
N ILE A 156 6.43 -8.93 -8.82
CA ILE A 156 6.32 -7.55 -9.30
C ILE A 156 7.53 -7.21 -10.18
N GLU A 157 7.25 -6.76 -11.38
CA GLU A 157 8.25 -6.22 -12.30
C GLU A 157 8.67 -4.82 -11.88
N ARG A 158 7.68 -3.97 -11.55
CA ARG A 158 7.90 -2.61 -11.05
C ARG A 158 6.68 -2.07 -10.31
N ILE A 159 6.94 -1.08 -9.47
CA ILE A 159 5.92 -0.24 -8.82
C ILE A 159 6.07 1.18 -9.37
N GLU A 160 5.01 1.72 -9.96
CA GLU A 160 4.94 3.09 -10.46
C GLU A 160 4.14 3.94 -9.45
N VAL A 161 4.76 5.02 -8.95
CA VAL A 161 4.13 5.99 -8.04
C VAL A 161 3.82 7.25 -8.83
N LEU A 162 2.58 7.40 -9.27
CA LEU A 162 2.10 8.55 -10.04
C LEU A 162 1.68 9.64 -9.07
N LYS A 163 2.33 10.79 -9.11
CA LYS A 163 2.16 11.86 -8.13
C LYS A 163 1.19 12.93 -8.62
N GLY A 164 0.35 13.42 -7.70
CA GLY A 164 -0.71 14.39 -8.01
C GLY A 164 -1.94 13.77 -8.68
N PRO A 165 -3.01 14.57 -8.88
CA PRO A 165 -4.30 14.06 -9.34
C PRO A 165 -4.25 13.31 -10.67
N GLN A 166 -4.92 12.14 -10.70
CA GLN A 166 -5.02 11.25 -11.86
C GLN A 166 -6.49 11.03 -12.28
N GLY A 167 -7.37 11.99 -12.03
CA GLY A 167 -8.81 11.85 -12.26
C GLY A 167 -9.19 11.53 -13.71
N THR A 168 -8.42 11.99 -14.70
CA THR A 168 -8.74 11.79 -16.13
C THR A 168 -8.60 10.34 -16.57
N LEU A 169 -7.48 9.68 -16.32
CA LEU A 169 -7.20 8.32 -16.82
C LEU A 169 -7.53 7.23 -15.80
N PHE A 170 -7.34 7.49 -14.51
CA PHE A 170 -7.56 6.53 -13.44
C PHE A 170 -8.91 6.72 -12.73
N GLY A 171 -9.45 7.95 -12.69
CA GLY A 171 -10.80 8.24 -12.24
C GLY A 171 -10.91 8.45 -10.73
N ARG A 172 -11.95 7.84 -10.13
CA ARG A 172 -12.32 8.03 -8.72
C ARG A 172 -11.16 7.71 -7.76
N ASN A 173 -11.14 8.43 -6.62
CA ASN A 173 -10.24 8.14 -5.51
C ASN A 173 -8.74 8.22 -5.88
N THR A 174 -8.39 9.11 -6.79
CA THR A 174 -7.01 9.35 -7.26
C THR A 174 -6.60 10.82 -7.16
N GLU A 175 -7.13 11.54 -6.18
CA GLU A 175 -6.84 12.96 -5.96
C GLU A 175 -5.41 13.23 -5.48
N GLY A 176 -4.80 12.29 -4.75
CA GLY A 176 -3.39 12.35 -4.34
C GLY A 176 -2.45 11.75 -5.38
N GLY A 177 -2.94 10.79 -6.16
CA GLY A 177 -2.16 10.04 -7.13
C GLY A 177 -2.63 8.61 -7.31
N ALA A 178 -1.76 7.81 -7.92
CA ALA A 178 -1.98 6.37 -8.09
C ALA A 178 -0.70 5.57 -7.83
N LEU A 179 -0.88 4.37 -7.28
CA LEU A 179 0.15 3.36 -7.11
C LEU A 179 -0.18 2.20 -8.06
N SER A 180 0.66 1.98 -9.07
CA SER A 180 0.48 0.94 -10.08
C SER A 180 1.54 -0.14 -9.91
N LEU A 181 1.09 -1.35 -9.60
CA LEU A 181 1.91 -2.55 -9.51
C LEU A 181 1.80 -3.30 -10.83
N VAL A 182 2.91 -3.51 -11.50
CA VAL A 182 2.98 -4.24 -12.76
C VAL A 182 3.65 -5.59 -12.50
N THR A 183 2.97 -6.69 -12.84
CA THR A 183 3.50 -8.05 -12.68
C THR A 183 4.18 -8.53 -13.94
N ARG A 184 5.17 -9.43 -13.79
CA ARG A 184 5.80 -10.10 -14.94
C ARG A 184 4.80 -10.99 -15.65
N LYS A 185 4.78 -10.93 -16.98
CA LYS A 185 3.87 -11.71 -17.81
C LYS A 185 4.51 -13.05 -18.23
N PRO A 186 3.69 -14.10 -18.56
CA PRO A 186 4.19 -15.36 -19.09
C PRO A 186 5.04 -15.15 -20.37
N THR A 187 6.25 -15.69 -20.40
CA THR A 187 7.17 -15.56 -21.55
C THR A 187 6.91 -16.58 -22.65
N GLY A 188 6.55 -17.81 -22.27
CA GLY A 188 6.47 -18.96 -23.17
C GLY A 188 7.81 -19.69 -23.37
N GLU A 189 8.85 -19.21 -22.68
CA GLU A 189 10.16 -19.89 -22.59
C GLU A 189 10.31 -20.46 -21.18
N PHE A 190 11.05 -21.52 -21.01
CA PHE A 190 11.30 -22.06 -19.68
C PHE A 190 12.16 -21.08 -18.88
N GLY A 191 11.65 -20.65 -17.76
CA GLY A 191 12.38 -19.86 -16.79
C GLY A 191 11.94 -20.23 -15.37
N MET A 192 12.87 -20.23 -14.42
CA MET A 192 12.58 -20.53 -13.04
C MET A 192 13.43 -19.64 -12.12
N ARG A 193 12.78 -18.98 -11.17
CA ARG A 193 13.45 -18.31 -10.06
C ARG A 193 12.88 -18.88 -8.75
N VAL A 194 13.77 -19.39 -7.91
CA VAL A 194 13.41 -19.83 -6.55
C VAL A 194 14.32 -19.10 -5.57
N ALA A 195 13.74 -18.45 -4.59
CA ALA A 195 14.47 -17.81 -3.50
C ALA A 195 13.99 -18.38 -2.16
N ALA A 196 14.93 -18.58 -1.22
CA ALA A 196 14.64 -18.97 0.15
C ALA A 196 15.55 -18.18 1.10
N GLY A 197 14.99 -17.64 2.15
CA GLY A 197 15.72 -16.83 3.13
C GLY A 197 15.31 -17.14 4.55
N VAL A 198 16.21 -16.85 5.48
CA VAL A 198 15.99 -16.88 6.93
C VAL A 198 16.59 -15.62 7.57
N GLY A 199 16.02 -15.17 8.66
CA GLY A 199 16.49 -13.95 9.33
C GLY A 199 16.07 -13.86 10.79
N ASP A 200 16.29 -12.69 11.36
CA ASP A 200 15.88 -12.37 12.73
C ASP A 200 14.36 -12.50 12.93
N LEU A 201 13.94 -12.49 14.19
CA LEU A 201 12.53 -12.66 14.57
C LEU A 201 11.94 -13.98 14.03
N GLU A 202 12.75 -15.05 14.02
CA GLU A 202 12.33 -16.37 13.50
C GLU A 202 11.75 -16.28 12.07
N SER A 203 12.20 -15.30 11.27
CA SER A 203 11.66 -15.07 9.94
C SER A 203 12.20 -16.07 8.92
N TYR A 204 11.34 -16.46 8.00
CA TYR A 204 11.71 -17.15 6.76
C TYR A 204 10.81 -16.74 5.61
N ASN A 205 11.37 -16.74 4.43
CA ASN A 205 10.62 -16.50 3.19
C ASN A 205 11.01 -17.53 2.12
N THR A 206 10.05 -17.82 1.26
CA THR A 206 10.26 -18.63 0.06
C THR A 206 9.44 -18.03 -1.07
N GLU A 207 10.09 -17.86 -2.23
CA GLU A 207 9.45 -17.40 -3.44
C GLU A 207 9.76 -18.39 -4.57
N MET A 208 8.79 -18.65 -5.42
CA MET A 208 8.93 -19.50 -6.59
C MET A 208 8.17 -18.87 -7.77
N HIS A 209 8.90 -18.65 -8.85
CA HIS A 209 8.36 -18.13 -10.12
C HIS A 209 8.77 -19.09 -11.21
N VAL A 210 7.81 -19.62 -11.95
CA VAL A 210 8.06 -20.59 -13.01
C VAL A 210 7.31 -20.19 -14.26
N ASP A 211 8.05 -19.89 -15.32
CA ASP A 211 7.56 -19.79 -16.69
C ASP A 211 7.71 -21.17 -17.36
N PHE A 212 6.67 -21.62 -18.00
CA PHE A 212 6.66 -22.90 -18.72
C PHE A 212 6.87 -22.68 -20.21
N PRO A 213 7.52 -23.64 -20.92
CA PRO A 213 7.57 -23.62 -22.37
C PRO A 213 6.17 -23.51 -22.98
N ALA A 214 6.06 -22.75 -24.06
CA ALA A 214 4.77 -22.55 -24.73
C ALA A 214 4.20 -23.89 -25.24
N LEU A 215 2.89 -24.03 -25.11
CA LEU A 215 2.11 -25.13 -25.73
C LEU A 215 1.29 -24.56 -26.88
N GLY A 216 1.81 -24.64 -28.09
CA GLY A 216 1.25 -23.92 -29.25
C GLY A 216 1.23 -22.40 -28.95
N ASP A 217 0.08 -21.77 -29.04
CA ASP A 217 -0.09 -20.33 -28.82
C ASP A 217 -0.25 -19.93 -27.36
N PHE A 218 -0.12 -20.89 -26.41
CA PHE A 218 -0.30 -20.63 -24.98
C PHE A 218 1.03 -20.58 -24.24
N ALA A 219 1.26 -19.53 -23.47
CA ALA A 219 2.31 -19.41 -22.46
C ALA A 219 1.68 -19.46 -21.05
N PHE A 220 2.36 -20.11 -20.11
CA PHE A 220 1.87 -20.30 -18.75
C PHE A 220 2.91 -19.85 -17.72
N LYS A 221 2.43 -19.34 -16.59
CA LYS A 221 3.29 -18.96 -15.46
C LYS A 221 2.61 -19.26 -14.14
N VAL A 222 3.41 -19.67 -13.15
CA VAL A 222 2.97 -19.87 -11.76
C VAL A 222 3.91 -19.13 -10.82
N ASP A 223 3.35 -18.34 -9.94
CA ASP A 223 4.06 -17.59 -8.90
C ASP A 223 3.54 -18.01 -7.53
N GLY A 224 4.45 -18.26 -6.59
CA GLY A 224 4.11 -18.63 -5.22
C GLY A 224 5.03 -17.94 -4.22
N VAL A 225 4.47 -17.55 -3.07
CA VAL A 225 5.23 -16.89 -1.99
C VAL A 225 4.75 -17.35 -0.63
N ILE A 226 5.70 -17.51 0.29
CA ILE A 226 5.48 -17.73 1.72
C ILE A 226 6.42 -16.78 2.46
N GLN A 227 5.88 -16.01 3.40
CA GLN A 227 6.64 -15.08 4.24
C GLN A 227 6.14 -15.21 5.68
N VAL A 228 7.04 -15.53 6.59
CA VAL A 228 6.71 -15.68 8.02
C VAL A 228 7.69 -14.87 8.84
N GLN A 229 7.19 -14.21 9.87
CA GLN A 229 7.98 -13.52 10.88
C GLN A 229 7.34 -13.72 12.26
N GLY A 230 8.15 -14.01 13.24
CA GLY A 230 7.78 -14.04 14.64
C GLY A 230 7.51 -12.66 15.24
N PRO A 231 7.17 -12.56 16.54
CA PRO A 231 6.74 -11.31 17.15
C PRO A 231 7.89 -10.30 17.30
N VAL A 232 7.55 -9.03 17.08
CA VAL A 232 8.41 -7.88 17.43
C VAL A 232 8.38 -7.62 18.94
N THR A 233 7.20 -7.78 19.56
CA THR A 233 7.00 -7.69 21.00
C THR A 233 6.34 -8.97 21.51
N GLU A 234 6.96 -9.64 22.44
CA GLU A 234 6.45 -10.89 23.01
C GLU A 234 5.25 -10.66 23.94
N ASN A 235 4.33 -11.60 23.96
CA ASN A 235 3.24 -11.66 24.92
C ASN A 235 3.69 -12.43 26.15
N ILE A 236 3.55 -11.83 27.36
CA ILE A 236 3.93 -12.50 28.61
C ILE A 236 2.94 -13.59 29.07
N LEU A 237 1.77 -13.68 28.43
CA LEU A 237 0.81 -14.72 28.74
C LEU A 237 1.26 -16.06 28.11
N PRO A 238 1.47 -17.12 28.92
CA PRO A 238 1.99 -18.38 28.39
C PRO A 238 1.11 -19.02 27.33
N GLY A 239 1.72 -19.40 26.22
CA GLY A 239 1.05 -20.07 25.10
C GLY A 239 0.33 -19.13 24.12
N GLU A 240 0.34 -17.83 24.39
CA GLU A 240 -0.24 -16.83 23.49
C GLU A 240 0.78 -16.30 22.48
N THR A 241 0.30 -15.94 21.29
CA THR A 241 1.12 -15.30 20.27
C THR A 241 1.49 -13.86 20.67
N GLY A 242 2.62 -13.36 20.15
CA GLY A 242 3.05 -11.98 20.38
C GLY A 242 2.45 -10.98 19.40
N PHE A 243 3.04 -9.80 19.36
CA PHE A 243 2.57 -8.65 18.60
C PHE A 243 3.52 -8.36 17.43
N GLY A 244 2.96 -7.95 16.29
CA GLY A 244 3.75 -7.58 15.11
C GLY A 244 4.29 -8.76 14.32
N GLN A 245 3.71 -9.95 14.46
CA GLN A 245 4.07 -11.14 13.67
C GLN A 245 3.13 -11.36 12.48
N TYR A 246 3.57 -12.12 11.48
CA TYR A 246 2.77 -12.47 10.30
C TYR A 246 3.12 -13.85 9.70
N ASP A 247 2.14 -14.46 8.99
CA ASP A 247 2.26 -15.60 8.09
C ASP A 247 1.47 -15.26 6.81
N ARG A 248 2.20 -14.85 5.76
CA ARG A 248 1.66 -14.42 4.46
C ARG A 248 1.93 -15.48 3.42
N ARG A 249 0.92 -15.80 2.63
CA ARG A 249 1.01 -16.79 1.57
C ARG A 249 0.25 -16.30 0.35
N GLY A 250 0.84 -16.46 -0.81
CA GLY A 250 0.24 -16.07 -2.08
C GLY A 250 0.51 -17.09 -3.17
N LEU A 251 -0.44 -17.24 -4.08
CA LEU A 251 -0.31 -18.03 -5.30
C LEU A 251 -0.99 -17.27 -6.44
N ARG A 252 -0.33 -17.18 -7.59
CA ARG A 252 -0.87 -16.62 -8.83
C ARG A 252 -0.62 -17.58 -9.98
N PHE A 253 -1.61 -17.79 -10.81
CA PHE A 253 -1.52 -18.48 -12.09
C PHE A 253 -1.83 -17.50 -13.22
N GLN A 254 -1.02 -17.53 -14.28
CA GLN A 254 -1.24 -16.72 -15.46
C GLN A 254 -1.15 -17.59 -16.73
N THR A 255 -2.00 -17.31 -17.70
CA THR A 255 -1.89 -17.85 -19.05
C THR A 255 -2.07 -16.74 -20.07
N ARG A 256 -1.18 -16.72 -21.05
CA ARG A 256 -1.23 -15.82 -22.21
C ARG A 256 -1.46 -16.65 -23.47
N TRP A 257 -2.50 -16.32 -24.21
CA TRP A 257 -2.85 -16.92 -25.48
C TRP A 257 -2.67 -15.90 -26.61
N THR A 258 -1.84 -16.27 -27.60
CA THR A 258 -1.48 -15.39 -28.73
C THR A 258 -1.67 -16.16 -30.03
N PRO A 259 -2.94 -16.39 -30.48
CA PRO A 259 -3.24 -17.21 -31.65
C PRO A 259 -2.85 -16.54 -32.97
N THR A 260 -2.66 -15.23 -32.95
CA THR A 260 -2.24 -14.41 -34.08
C THR A 260 -1.40 -13.23 -33.59
N ASP A 261 -0.60 -12.64 -34.46
CA ASP A 261 0.27 -11.48 -34.11
C ASP A 261 -0.51 -10.23 -33.66
N ASN A 262 -1.79 -10.15 -34.00
CA ASN A 262 -2.65 -9.00 -33.69
C ASN A 262 -3.65 -9.26 -32.56
N PHE A 263 -3.66 -10.45 -31.93
CA PHE A 263 -4.56 -10.74 -30.81
C PHE A 263 -3.84 -11.42 -29.67
N THR A 264 -4.02 -10.91 -28.47
CA THR A 264 -3.51 -11.50 -27.23
C THR A 264 -4.61 -11.53 -26.17
N ALA A 265 -4.73 -12.65 -25.46
CA ALA A 265 -5.57 -12.79 -24.28
C ALA A 265 -4.72 -13.25 -23.10
N THR A 266 -4.75 -12.51 -21.97
CA THR A 266 -4.07 -12.91 -20.74
C THR A 266 -5.11 -13.10 -19.65
N LEU A 267 -5.19 -14.32 -19.11
CA LEU A 267 -6.01 -14.63 -17.93
C LEU A 267 -5.08 -14.80 -16.74
N ALA A 268 -5.38 -14.14 -15.64
CA ALA A 268 -4.72 -14.32 -14.36
C ALA A 268 -5.71 -14.67 -13.25
N ALA A 269 -5.29 -15.49 -12.31
CA ALA A 269 -6.04 -15.80 -11.10
C ALA A 269 -5.10 -15.86 -9.92
N ASP A 270 -5.46 -15.22 -8.81
CA ASP A 270 -4.66 -15.17 -7.60
C ASP A 270 -5.48 -15.49 -6.34
N ILE A 271 -4.77 -16.05 -5.37
CA ILE A 271 -5.26 -16.24 -4.00
C ILE A 271 -4.16 -15.79 -3.03
N GLY A 272 -4.56 -15.07 -1.99
CA GLY A 272 -3.66 -14.63 -0.93
C GLY A 272 -4.28 -14.86 0.43
N LYS A 273 -3.42 -15.14 1.41
CA LYS A 273 -3.78 -15.23 2.80
C LYS A 273 -2.74 -14.50 3.65
N ASP A 274 -3.14 -13.47 4.34
CA ASP A 274 -2.32 -12.76 5.33
C ASP A 274 -2.88 -13.03 6.71
N LYS A 275 -2.12 -13.75 7.54
CA LYS A 275 -2.38 -13.86 8.96
C LYS A 275 -1.41 -12.95 9.67
N ASN A 276 -1.92 -12.11 10.56
CA ASN A 276 -1.06 -11.18 11.29
C ASN A 276 -1.63 -10.87 12.68
N THR A 277 -0.77 -10.33 13.55
CA THR A 277 -1.17 -9.76 14.82
C THR A 277 -0.90 -8.27 14.83
N PRO A 278 -1.68 -7.47 15.59
CA PRO A 278 -1.47 -6.02 15.64
C PRO A 278 -0.10 -5.66 16.21
N PHE A 279 0.44 -4.52 15.84
CA PHE A 279 1.62 -3.94 16.49
C PHE A 279 1.31 -3.56 17.93
N TYR A 280 2.30 -3.72 18.82
CA TYR A 280 2.15 -3.33 20.21
C TYR A 280 2.14 -1.80 20.34
N SER A 281 1.13 -1.27 21.04
CA SER A 281 1.08 0.14 21.44
C SER A 281 1.41 0.27 22.90
N GLN A 282 2.52 0.95 23.20
CA GLN A 282 2.96 1.17 24.58
C GLN A 282 2.61 2.57 25.10
N LEU A 283 2.54 2.74 26.41
CA LEU A 283 2.31 4.02 27.04
C LEU A 283 3.62 4.83 27.06
N LEU A 284 3.67 5.94 26.32
CA LEU A 284 4.87 6.74 26.13
C LEU A 284 5.15 7.68 27.30
N ASN A 285 4.09 8.18 27.94
CA ASN A 285 4.17 9.09 29.08
C ASN A 285 2.94 8.96 29.97
N PHE A 286 3.08 9.37 31.23
CA PHE A 286 1.95 9.57 32.13
C PHE A 286 1.84 11.07 32.42
N ASN A 287 0.75 11.66 31.99
CA ASN A 287 0.51 13.08 32.12
C ASN A 287 -0.87 13.34 32.75
N PRO A 288 -0.95 13.56 34.07
CA PRO A 288 -2.21 13.86 34.76
C PRO A 288 -2.79 15.23 34.37
N ASN A 289 -2.07 16.05 33.59
CA ASN A 289 -2.53 17.33 33.06
C ASN A 289 -3.09 18.29 34.13
N GLY A 290 -2.40 18.37 35.27
CA GLY A 290 -2.78 19.22 36.42
C GLY A 290 -3.86 18.59 37.32
N LEU A 291 -4.35 17.42 37.02
CA LEU A 291 -5.28 16.69 37.90
C LEU A 291 -4.55 16.13 39.13
N THR A 292 -5.24 16.06 40.26
CA THR A 292 -4.72 15.41 41.46
C THR A 292 -4.66 13.91 41.28
N VAL A 293 -3.48 13.32 41.44
CA VAL A 293 -3.28 11.87 41.34
C VAL A 293 -3.62 11.21 42.66
N LEU A 294 -4.66 10.39 42.70
CA LEU A 294 -5.08 9.61 43.85
C LEU A 294 -4.51 8.20 43.81
N PRO A 295 -4.36 7.51 44.96
CA PRO A 295 -3.97 6.10 44.99
C PRO A 295 -4.90 5.23 44.11
N TRP A 296 -4.34 4.16 43.54
CA TRP A 296 -5.09 3.21 42.70
C TRP A 296 -6.36 2.69 43.38
N THR A 297 -6.29 2.41 44.69
CA THR A 297 -7.37 1.84 45.50
C THR A 297 -8.46 2.85 45.89
N SER A 298 -8.37 4.10 45.46
CA SER A 298 -9.38 5.13 45.78
C SER A 298 -10.77 4.68 45.32
N ALA A 299 -11.73 4.62 46.23
CA ALA A 299 -13.09 4.16 45.94
C ALA A 299 -13.84 5.15 45.01
N THR A 300 -13.58 6.43 45.20
CA THR A 300 -14.18 7.51 44.41
C THR A 300 -13.11 8.39 43.77
N ILE A 301 -13.42 8.94 42.61
CA ILE A 301 -12.55 9.90 41.91
C ILE A 301 -13.33 11.22 41.80
N PRO A 302 -13.05 12.19 42.70
CA PRO A 302 -13.65 13.51 42.62
C PRO A 302 -13.27 14.24 41.33
N ASP A 303 -14.09 15.22 40.92
CA ASP A 303 -13.75 16.11 39.84
C ASP A 303 -12.39 16.76 40.06
N GLY A 304 -11.60 16.92 39.02
CA GLY A 304 -10.23 17.43 39.11
C GLY A 304 -9.19 16.41 39.62
N SER A 305 -9.55 15.15 39.72
CA SER A 305 -8.65 14.06 40.13
C SER A 305 -8.59 12.91 39.12
N ILE A 306 -7.53 12.10 39.23
CA ILE A 306 -7.32 10.87 38.44
C ILE A 306 -6.67 9.80 39.32
N ARG A 307 -6.86 8.53 39.00
CA ARG A 307 -6.12 7.46 39.67
C ARG A 307 -4.69 7.35 39.16
N ALA A 308 -3.79 6.93 40.03
CA ALA A 308 -2.45 6.49 39.64
C ALA A 308 -2.58 5.28 38.69
N LEU A 309 -1.54 5.03 37.91
CA LEU A 309 -1.45 3.83 37.09
C LEU A 309 -1.38 2.58 37.99
N SER A 310 -1.83 1.45 37.46
CA SER A 310 -1.51 0.15 38.04
C SER A 310 0.01 -0.04 38.11
N PRO A 311 0.55 -0.64 39.18
CA PRO A 311 1.97 -0.93 39.30
C PRO A 311 2.55 -1.82 38.20
N LEU A 312 1.70 -2.55 37.45
CA LEU A 312 2.11 -3.40 36.32
C LEU A 312 2.35 -2.59 35.04
N VAL A 313 1.69 -1.44 34.90
CA VAL A 313 1.78 -0.63 33.69
C VAL A 313 3.13 0.08 33.64
N GLN A 314 3.86 -0.15 32.57
CA GLN A 314 5.13 0.51 32.31
C GLN A 314 4.92 1.76 31.43
N VAL A 315 5.61 2.82 31.77
CA VAL A 315 5.71 4.04 30.96
C VAL A 315 7.08 4.04 30.29
N GLU A 316 7.10 3.87 28.96
CA GLU A 316 8.35 3.84 28.20
C GLU A 316 8.16 4.60 26.88
N GLY A 317 8.76 5.77 26.79
CA GLY A 317 8.65 6.66 25.63
C GLY A 317 9.89 6.75 24.75
N SER A 318 11.01 6.14 25.20
CA SER A 318 12.31 6.26 24.53
C SER A 318 12.75 4.99 23.80
N LYS A 319 12.21 3.84 24.20
CA LYS A 319 12.61 2.54 23.66
C LYS A 319 11.39 1.69 23.30
N ARG A 320 11.50 0.91 22.25
CA ARG A 320 10.54 -0.14 21.91
C ARG A 320 10.58 -1.22 22.99
N MET A 321 9.42 -1.58 23.50
CA MET A 321 9.28 -2.73 24.41
C MET A 321 9.40 -4.03 23.61
N THR A 322 10.31 -4.90 24.01
CA THR A 322 10.47 -6.24 23.41
C THR A 322 9.52 -7.27 24.02
N GLN A 323 8.94 -6.95 25.18
CA GLN A 323 7.98 -7.78 25.90
C GLN A 323 6.85 -6.88 26.42
N ALA A 324 5.61 -7.31 26.26
CA ALA A 324 4.44 -6.61 26.79
C ALA A 324 4.46 -6.63 28.34
N ASP A 325 4.08 -5.52 28.98
CA ASP A 325 3.94 -5.44 30.43
C ASP A 325 2.65 -6.13 30.94
N ILE A 326 1.63 -6.20 30.09
CA ILE A 326 0.37 -6.88 30.34
C ILE A 326 0.15 -7.96 29.26
N GLY A 327 -0.01 -9.20 29.70
CA GLY A 327 -0.36 -10.30 28.80
C GLY A 327 -1.85 -10.29 28.46
N VAL A 328 -2.17 -10.59 27.21
CA VAL A 328 -3.55 -10.68 26.72
C VAL A 328 -3.74 -11.95 25.89
N PRO A 329 -4.92 -12.58 25.93
CA PRO A 329 -5.28 -13.59 24.94
C PRO A 329 -5.22 -12.98 23.54
N GLN A 330 -4.46 -13.60 22.63
CA GLN A 330 -4.19 -13.08 21.31
C GLN A 330 -4.75 -13.99 20.23
N GLN A 331 -5.28 -13.41 19.14
CA GLN A 331 -5.74 -14.14 17.98
C GLN A 331 -5.14 -13.54 16.71
N TRP A 332 -5.09 -14.35 15.66
CA TRP A 332 -4.71 -13.91 14.34
C TRP A 332 -5.83 -13.08 13.69
N SER A 333 -5.47 -11.93 13.15
CA SER A 333 -6.22 -11.34 12.06
C SER A 333 -5.93 -12.12 10.77
N VAL A 334 -6.92 -12.32 9.92
CA VAL A 334 -6.80 -13.10 8.69
C VAL A 334 -7.46 -12.33 7.55
N ASP A 335 -6.68 -11.97 6.54
CA ASP A 335 -7.19 -11.41 5.29
C ASP A 335 -7.07 -12.49 4.20
N ASP A 336 -8.19 -12.97 3.69
CA ASP A 336 -8.27 -13.87 2.53
C ASP A 336 -8.63 -13.06 1.29
N THR A 337 -7.71 -12.98 0.31
CA THR A 337 -7.91 -12.29 -0.96
C THR A 337 -8.03 -13.27 -2.11
N ARG A 338 -8.86 -12.97 -3.10
CA ARG A 338 -9.01 -13.76 -4.32
C ARG A 338 -9.28 -12.83 -5.49
N GLY A 339 -8.71 -13.17 -6.62
CA GLY A 339 -8.90 -12.41 -7.85
C GLY A 339 -8.90 -13.27 -9.09
N ILE A 340 -9.60 -12.79 -10.10
CA ILE A 340 -9.50 -13.26 -11.48
C ILE A 340 -9.63 -12.05 -12.38
N ASP A 341 -8.72 -11.93 -13.34
CA ASP A 341 -8.72 -10.88 -14.33
C ASP A 341 -8.42 -11.43 -15.73
N LEU A 342 -9.07 -10.82 -16.73
CA LEU A 342 -8.89 -11.14 -18.14
C LEU A 342 -8.56 -9.85 -18.90
N HIS A 343 -7.41 -9.85 -19.53
CA HIS A 343 -6.93 -8.79 -20.42
C HIS A 343 -7.00 -9.29 -21.87
N LEU A 344 -7.69 -8.56 -22.71
CA LEU A 344 -7.73 -8.80 -24.15
C LEU A 344 -7.08 -7.60 -24.85
N SER A 345 -6.26 -7.88 -25.84
CA SER A 345 -5.66 -6.89 -26.74
C SER A 345 -5.88 -7.36 -28.18
N TYR A 346 -6.44 -6.47 -29.00
CA TYR A 346 -6.65 -6.68 -30.40
C TYR A 346 -6.17 -5.48 -31.22
N ARG A 347 -5.28 -5.74 -32.18
CA ARG A 347 -4.71 -4.74 -33.10
C ARG A 347 -5.29 -4.92 -34.49
N PRO A 348 -6.45 -4.30 -34.80
CA PRO A 348 -7.03 -4.40 -36.14
C PRO A 348 -6.16 -3.72 -37.21
N THR A 349 -5.34 -2.73 -36.83
CA THR A 349 -4.34 -2.05 -37.64
C THR A 349 -3.11 -1.73 -36.78
N ASP A 350 -1.99 -1.37 -37.43
CA ASP A 350 -0.77 -0.96 -36.71
C ASP A 350 -0.97 0.32 -35.87
N SER A 351 -1.95 1.15 -36.23
CA SER A 351 -2.25 2.43 -35.56
C SER A 351 -3.39 2.37 -34.54
N LEU A 352 -4.02 1.21 -34.32
CA LEU A 352 -5.13 1.06 -33.38
C LEU A 352 -5.02 -0.25 -32.61
N GLU A 353 -5.07 -0.17 -31.29
CA GLU A 353 -5.23 -1.28 -30.35
C GLU A 353 -6.52 -1.10 -29.55
N ILE A 354 -7.34 -2.14 -29.50
CA ILE A 354 -8.52 -2.23 -28.65
C ILE A 354 -8.18 -3.15 -27.48
N ARG A 355 -8.33 -2.67 -26.26
CA ARG A 355 -8.08 -3.43 -25.05
C ARG A 355 -9.36 -3.59 -24.24
N SER A 356 -9.49 -4.75 -23.59
CA SER A 356 -10.56 -5.00 -22.61
C SER A 356 -9.93 -5.57 -21.34
N ILE A 357 -10.24 -4.97 -20.18
CA ILE A 357 -9.80 -5.42 -18.86
C ILE A 357 -11.07 -5.74 -18.07
N THR A 358 -11.25 -7.02 -17.75
CA THR A 358 -12.38 -7.52 -16.93
C THR A 358 -11.82 -8.10 -15.66
N ALA A 359 -12.32 -7.72 -14.51
CA ALA A 359 -11.83 -8.26 -13.23
C ALA A 359 -12.96 -8.48 -12.21
N TYR A 360 -12.81 -9.54 -11.44
CA TYR A 360 -13.57 -9.80 -10.22
C TYR A 360 -12.63 -10.04 -9.06
N ARG A 361 -12.87 -9.39 -7.94
CA ARG A 361 -12.07 -9.55 -6.72
C ARG A 361 -12.97 -9.73 -5.52
N ASP A 362 -12.49 -10.55 -4.57
CA ASP A 362 -13.16 -10.87 -3.31
C ASP A 362 -12.15 -10.75 -2.16
N LEU A 363 -12.62 -10.16 -1.06
CA LEU A 363 -11.85 -9.96 0.16
C LEU A 363 -12.72 -10.35 1.36
N ASP A 364 -12.24 -11.31 2.16
CA ASP A 364 -12.85 -11.72 3.44
C ASP A 364 -11.83 -11.51 4.56
N VAL A 365 -12.15 -10.60 5.48
CA VAL A 365 -11.29 -10.24 6.60
C VAL A 365 -11.93 -10.67 7.91
N GLU A 366 -11.20 -11.45 8.67
CA GLU A 366 -11.47 -11.69 10.09
C GLU A 366 -10.39 -10.98 10.91
N GLN A 367 -10.77 -9.90 11.56
CA GLN A 367 -9.83 -9.03 12.25
C GLN A 367 -9.90 -9.20 13.76
N TYR A 368 -8.73 -9.36 14.36
CA TYR A 368 -8.50 -9.15 15.78
C TYR A 368 -7.56 -7.96 15.95
N ASP A 369 -7.96 -7.00 16.76
CA ASP A 369 -7.14 -5.84 17.08
C ASP A 369 -7.38 -5.46 18.53
N ASN A 370 -6.33 -5.35 19.33
CA ASN A 370 -6.42 -4.94 20.73
C ASN A 370 -6.45 -3.41 20.92
N ILE A 371 -6.88 -2.67 19.88
CA ILE A 371 -7.15 -1.23 19.84
C ILE A 371 -6.04 -0.45 20.52
N ALA A 372 -4.93 -0.26 19.80
CA ALA A 372 -3.79 0.51 20.23
C ALA A 372 -3.14 0.04 21.54
N GLY A 373 -3.20 -1.27 21.81
CA GLY A 373 -2.44 -1.92 22.87
C GLY A 373 -3.25 -2.43 24.07
N ALA A 374 -2.64 -3.36 24.78
CA ALA A 374 -3.19 -4.01 25.94
C ALA A 374 -3.55 -3.07 27.11
N HIS A 375 -3.09 -1.84 27.05
CA HIS A 375 -3.17 -0.85 28.13
C HIS A 375 -4.38 0.05 28.09
N ARG A 376 -5.14 0.08 27.02
CA ARG A 376 -6.33 0.93 26.99
C ARG A 376 -7.40 0.38 27.92
N PRO A 377 -7.80 1.08 28.90
CA PRO A 377 -7.23 2.21 29.63
C PRO A 377 -6.75 1.76 31.02
N PRO A 378 -5.51 2.02 31.40
CA PRO A 378 -5.03 1.76 32.77
C PRO A 378 -5.81 2.48 33.86
N VAL A 379 -6.69 3.40 33.52
CA VAL A 379 -7.53 4.20 34.43
C VAL A 379 -8.78 3.51 34.96
N THR A 380 -9.05 2.27 34.58
CA THR A 380 -10.31 1.63 34.99
C THR A 380 -10.44 1.40 36.50
N GLY A 381 -9.34 1.47 37.23
CA GLY A 381 -9.32 1.32 38.70
C GLY A 381 -9.62 -0.09 39.20
N PRO A 382 -9.83 -0.24 40.53
CA PRO A 382 -10.08 -1.54 41.15
C PRO A 382 -11.24 -2.29 40.48
N ASN A 383 -11.00 -3.56 40.17
CA ASN A 383 -11.96 -4.48 39.51
C ASN A 383 -12.46 -3.99 38.12
N GLY A 384 -11.81 -2.97 37.54
CA GLY A 384 -12.17 -2.45 36.23
C GLY A 384 -11.75 -3.37 35.09
N LYS A 385 -12.57 -3.48 34.03
CA LYS A 385 -12.25 -4.24 32.81
C LYS A 385 -11.35 -3.43 31.90
N PHE A 386 -10.35 -4.07 31.31
CA PHE A 386 -9.39 -3.42 30.42
C PHE A 386 -8.91 -4.37 29.31
N SER A 387 -7.87 -3.97 28.54
CA SER A 387 -7.44 -4.66 27.33
C SER A 387 -8.60 -4.83 26.35
N ARG A 388 -9.22 -3.70 26.02
CA ARG A 388 -10.27 -3.63 25.01
C ARG A 388 -9.73 -4.10 23.66
N TYR A 389 -10.44 -5.03 23.03
CA TYR A 389 -10.11 -5.50 21.70
C TYR A 389 -11.31 -5.34 20.75
N SER A 390 -11.03 -5.31 19.46
CA SER A 390 -12.03 -5.30 18.41
C SER A 390 -11.97 -6.62 17.67
N LEU A 391 -13.10 -7.30 17.64
CA LEU A 391 -13.35 -8.42 16.73
C LEU A 391 -14.20 -7.86 15.59
N ALA A 392 -13.68 -7.88 14.37
CA ALA A 392 -14.39 -7.35 13.22
C ALA A 392 -14.35 -8.34 12.05
N GLY A 393 -15.46 -8.44 11.35
CA GLY A 393 -15.55 -9.03 10.03
C GLY A 393 -15.65 -7.91 8.99
N PHE A 394 -15.00 -8.07 7.86
CA PHE A 394 -15.11 -7.16 6.73
C PHE A 394 -15.15 -7.99 5.44
N TRP A 395 -16.15 -7.78 4.62
CA TRP A 395 -16.38 -8.52 3.37
C TRP A 395 -16.56 -7.55 2.23
N GLN A 396 -15.82 -7.79 1.17
CA GLN A 396 -15.92 -6.97 -0.04
C GLN A 396 -15.88 -7.88 -1.27
N HIS A 397 -16.72 -7.59 -2.24
CA HIS A 397 -16.60 -8.09 -3.58
C HIS A 397 -16.81 -6.96 -4.58
N GLN A 398 -16.00 -6.96 -5.64
CA GLN A 398 -16.04 -5.98 -6.70
C GLN A 398 -15.96 -6.63 -8.08
N PHE A 399 -16.58 -5.97 -9.04
CA PHE A 399 -16.46 -6.25 -10.46
C PHE A 399 -16.07 -4.97 -11.19
N SER A 400 -15.13 -5.06 -12.11
CA SER A 400 -14.74 -3.95 -12.99
C SER A 400 -14.63 -4.41 -14.45
N GLN A 401 -14.98 -3.50 -15.36
CA GLN A 401 -14.83 -3.66 -16.79
C GLN A 401 -14.33 -2.36 -17.39
N GLU A 402 -13.22 -2.43 -18.13
CA GLU A 402 -12.71 -1.29 -18.89
C GLU A 402 -12.52 -1.70 -20.34
N LEU A 403 -13.02 -0.89 -21.27
CA LEU A 403 -12.77 -1.03 -22.70
C LEU A 403 -12.04 0.21 -23.17
N GLN A 404 -10.90 0.01 -23.84
CA GLN A 404 -10.00 1.08 -24.27
C GLN A 404 -9.73 0.99 -25.77
N ALA A 405 -9.58 2.15 -26.41
CA ALA A 405 -8.99 2.32 -27.73
C ALA A 405 -7.72 3.16 -27.60
N VAL A 406 -6.60 2.58 -27.99
CA VAL A 406 -5.25 3.21 -27.91
C VAL A 406 -4.66 3.24 -29.30
N GLY A 407 -4.10 4.37 -29.71
CA GLY A 407 -3.56 4.43 -31.07
C GLY A 407 -2.98 5.77 -31.45
N SER A 408 -2.72 5.90 -32.76
CA SER A 408 -2.21 7.12 -33.36
C SER A 408 -3.00 7.47 -34.62
N LEU A 409 -3.16 8.76 -34.91
CA LEU A 409 -3.74 9.29 -36.13
C LEU A 409 -2.64 10.00 -36.93
N GLY A 410 -2.13 9.31 -37.93
CA GLY A 410 -0.89 9.70 -38.61
C GLY A 410 0.28 9.76 -37.61
N ASP A 411 1.27 10.60 -37.93
CA ASP A 411 2.50 10.77 -37.13
C ASP A 411 2.36 11.90 -36.07
N SER A 412 1.19 12.52 -35.96
CA SER A 412 1.03 13.78 -35.20
C SER A 412 0.12 13.67 -34.00
N ILE A 413 -0.75 12.67 -33.90
CA ILE A 413 -1.70 12.58 -32.79
C ILE A 413 -1.67 11.18 -32.20
N ASP A 414 -1.32 11.11 -30.93
CA ASP A 414 -1.46 9.93 -30.08
C ASP A 414 -2.70 10.05 -29.22
N TYR A 415 -3.47 8.98 -29.07
CA TYR A 415 -4.69 9.02 -28.27
C TYR A 415 -4.91 7.75 -27.44
N VAL A 416 -5.63 7.92 -26.33
CA VAL A 416 -6.28 6.87 -25.57
C VAL A 416 -7.70 7.32 -25.21
N GLY A 417 -8.67 6.43 -25.36
CA GLY A 417 -10.05 6.69 -24.94
C GLY A 417 -10.68 5.41 -24.45
N GLY A 418 -11.72 5.51 -23.61
CA GLY A 418 -12.33 4.32 -23.08
C GLY A 418 -13.60 4.57 -22.29
N VAL A 419 -14.23 3.47 -21.94
CA VAL A 419 -15.38 3.39 -21.03
C VAL A 419 -15.03 2.48 -19.86
N PHE A 420 -15.52 2.85 -18.67
CA PHE A 420 -15.26 2.14 -17.44
C PHE A 420 -16.55 1.88 -16.69
N TYR A 421 -16.65 0.69 -16.12
CA TYR A 421 -17.70 0.28 -15.21
C TYR A 421 -17.10 -0.38 -13.98
N PHE A 422 -17.60 -0.01 -12.80
CA PHE A 422 -17.22 -0.58 -11.52
C PHE A 422 -18.43 -0.75 -10.64
N LYS A 423 -18.48 -1.88 -9.93
CA LYS A 423 -19.52 -2.16 -8.93
C LYS A 423 -18.89 -2.87 -7.73
N GLU A 424 -19.29 -2.46 -6.54
CA GLU A 424 -18.80 -2.99 -5.29
C GLU A 424 -19.91 -3.16 -4.26
N THR A 425 -19.79 -4.18 -3.43
CA THR A 425 -20.55 -4.34 -2.19
C THR A 425 -19.59 -4.63 -1.05
N VAL A 426 -19.75 -3.89 0.04
CA VAL A 426 -18.92 -3.99 1.24
C VAL A 426 -19.80 -4.08 2.47
N SER A 427 -19.45 -4.97 3.41
CA SER A 427 -20.11 -5.07 4.72
C SER A 427 -19.07 -5.17 5.82
N ASP A 428 -19.35 -4.56 6.96
CA ASP A 428 -18.59 -4.76 8.18
C ASP A 428 -19.48 -5.12 9.37
N ASP A 429 -18.92 -5.87 10.30
CA ASP A 429 -19.44 -6.01 11.64
C ASP A 429 -18.30 -5.95 12.67
N ALA A 430 -18.57 -5.48 13.87
CA ALA A 430 -17.58 -5.40 14.93
C ALA A 430 -18.18 -5.56 16.31
N SER A 431 -17.38 -6.14 17.23
CA SER A 431 -17.65 -6.13 18.66
C SER A 431 -16.41 -5.74 19.45
N THR A 432 -16.59 -5.07 20.60
CA THR A 432 -15.49 -4.47 21.35
C THR A 432 -15.51 -4.81 22.85
N PRO A 433 -15.36 -6.07 23.22
CA PRO A 433 -15.27 -6.50 24.62
C PRO A 433 -13.89 -6.23 25.23
N SER A 434 -13.70 -6.61 26.51
CA SER A 434 -12.39 -6.58 27.20
C SER A 434 -11.99 -8.00 27.60
N THR A 435 -10.68 -8.29 27.50
CA THR A 435 -10.14 -9.62 27.89
C THR A 435 -9.79 -9.72 29.35
N ASN A 436 -9.41 -8.61 30.01
CA ASN A 436 -8.81 -8.60 31.33
C ASN A 436 -9.65 -7.80 32.35
N GLN A 437 -9.51 -8.14 33.62
CA GLN A 437 -10.08 -7.39 34.75
C GLN A 437 -9.04 -7.23 35.85
N TRP A 438 -8.82 -6.00 36.29
CA TRP A 438 -7.89 -5.69 37.38
C TRP A 438 -8.33 -6.34 38.70
N ASN A 439 -7.33 -6.71 39.51
CA ASN A 439 -7.54 -6.95 40.94
C ASN A 439 -7.83 -5.63 41.66
N ALA A 440 -8.31 -5.75 42.91
CA ALA A 440 -8.64 -4.58 43.71
C ALA A 440 -7.42 -3.68 44.03
N ASP A 441 -6.23 -4.25 44.14
CA ASP A 441 -4.98 -3.56 44.45
C ASP A 441 -4.17 -3.14 43.21
N GLY A 442 -4.55 -3.59 41.99
CA GLY A 442 -3.88 -3.30 40.73
C GLY A 442 -2.55 -4.04 40.53
N THR A 443 -2.18 -4.98 41.44
CA THR A 443 -0.93 -5.75 41.33
C THR A 443 -1.07 -7.01 40.46
N GLY A 444 -2.28 -7.27 39.96
CA GLY A 444 -2.61 -8.39 39.10
C GLY A 444 -3.93 -8.20 38.38
N TYR A 445 -4.25 -9.16 37.53
CA TYR A 445 -5.50 -9.18 36.78
C TYR A 445 -5.98 -10.60 36.53
N THR A 446 -7.27 -10.73 36.22
CA THR A 446 -7.91 -11.98 35.82
C THR A 446 -8.25 -11.93 34.34
N ILE A 447 -8.01 -13.01 33.60
CA ILE A 447 -8.45 -13.17 32.23
C ILE A 447 -9.94 -13.51 32.24
N LEU A 448 -10.77 -12.62 31.69
CA LEU A 448 -12.22 -12.80 31.55
C LEU A 448 -12.57 -13.63 30.33
N ASP A 449 -11.75 -13.52 29.30
CA ASP A 449 -11.98 -14.11 28.00
C ASP A 449 -10.69 -14.77 27.52
N PRO A 450 -10.46 -16.03 27.87
CA PRO A 450 -9.22 -16.74 27.53
C PRO A 450 -9.12 -17.13 26.05
N THR A 451 -10.25 -17.14 25.33
CA THR A 451 -10.32 -17.53 23.92
C THR A 451 -11.23 -16.56 23.17
N PRO A 452 -10.83 -15.30 22.95
CA PRO A 452 -11.62 -14.38 22.16
C PRO A 452 -11.78 -14.96 20.75
N THR A 453 -13.02 -15.04 20.27
CA THR A 453 -13.33 -15.59 18.95
C THR A 453 -13.92 -14.50 18.08
N ILE A 454 -13.53 -14.47 16.80
CA ILE A 454 -13.92 -13.41 15.87
C ILE A 454 -15.43 -13.33 15.71
N ARG A 455 -16.14 -14.39 15.60
CA ARG A 455 -17.61 -14.41 15.44
C ARG A 455 -18.32 -15.21 16.51
N GLY A 456 -17.76 -15.24 17.71
CA GLY A 456 -18.35 -15.97 18.79
C GLY A 456 -19.65 -15.33 19.31
N PHE A 457 -20.14 -15.82 20.40
CA PHE A 457 -21.37 -15.44 21.09
C PHE A 457 -21.34 -14.04 21.72
N ARG A 458 -20.72 -13.07 20.99
CA ARG A 458 -20.52 -11.72 21.49
C ARG A 458 -21.58 -10.78 20.94
N LYS A 459 -21.92 -9.81 21.76
CA LYS A 459 -22.83 -8.74 21.35
C LYS A 459 -22.15 -7.90 20.28
N MET A 460 -22.77 -7.80 19.11
CA MET A 460 -22.33 -6.92 18.03
C MET A 460 -22.47 -5.46 18.45
N ASP A 461 -21.41 -4.69 18.30
CA ASP A 461 -21.40 -3.25 18.59
C ASP A 461 -21.76 -2.42 17.36
N ARG A 462 -21.36 -2.89 16.17
CA ARG A 462 -21.56 -2.18 14.90
C ARG A 462 -21.85 -3.19 13.78
N LYS A 463 -22.70 -2.79 12.86
CA LYS A 463 -22.93 -3.51 11.61
C LYS A 463 -23.36 -2.51 10.53
N SER A 464 -22.69 -2.54 9.38
CA SER A 464 -23.02 -1.68 8.25
C SER A 464 -22.77 -2.36 6.91
N THR A 465 -23.46 -1.87 5.88
CA THR A 465 -23.28 -2.32 4.49
C THR A 465 -23.29 -1.09 3.59
N ALA A 466 -22.46 -1.10 2.55
CA ALA A 466 -22.41 -0.07 1.52
C ALA A 466 -22.30 -0.68 0.12
N HIS A 467 -22.88 0.01 -0.84
CA HIS A 467 -22.81 -0.30 -2.26
C HIS A 467 -22.27 0.90 -3.02
N ALA A 468 -21.38 0.64 -3.99
CA ALA A 468 -20.88 1.67 -4.89
C ALA A 468 -21.00 1.19 -6.33
N GLU A 469 -21.43 2.09 -7.22
CA GLU A 469 -21.45 1.90 -8.67
C GLU A 469 -20.84 3.13 -9.34
N SER A 470 -19.89 2.91 -10.25
CA SER A 470 -19.23 3.99 -11.00
C SER A 470 -19.20 3.66 -12.47
N LYS A 471 -19.57 4.64 -13.31
CA LYS A 471 -19.53 4.57 -14.76
C LYS A 471 -18.74 5.77 -15.26
N ALA A 472 -17.95 5.58 -16.31
CA ALA A 472 -17.25 6.72 -16.89
C ALA A 472 -16.98 6.54 -18.37
N VAL A 473 -16.85 7.68 -19.06
CA VAL A 473 -16.27 7.82 -20.38
C VAL A 473 -15.10 8.79 -20.30
N TYR A 474 -13.99 8.45 -20.93
CA TYR A 474 -12.78 9.28 -20.87
C TYR A 474 -12.02 9.24 -22.18
N GLY A 475 -11.17 10.24 -22.38
CA GLY A 475 -10.24 10.29 -23.50
C GLY A 475 -9.14 11.31 -23.25
N GLN A 476 -8.01 11.07 -23.88
CA GLN A 476 -6.85 11.93 -23.90
C GLN A 476 -6.20 11.86 -25.27
N ALA A 477 -5.78 12.97 -25.81
CA ALA A 477 -5.00 13.04 -27.03
C ALA A 477 -3.79 13.96 -26.85
N THR A 478 -2.67 13.56 -27.43
CA THR A 478 -1.44 14.36 -27.51
C THR A 478 -1.20 14.71 -28.96
N TRP A 479 -1.13 16.01 -29.27
CA TRP A 479 -0.81 16.51 -30.58
C TRP A 479 0.63 17.02 -30.62
N THR A 480 1.41 16.49 -31.57
CA THR A 480 2.77 16.90 -31.89
C THR A 480 2.77 17.49 -33.28
N PRO A 481 2.82 18.84 -33.42
CA PRO A 481 2.79 19.50 -34.77
C PRO A 481 3.99 19.10 -35.60
N ALA A 482 3.78 18.64 -36.84
CA ALA A 482 4.88 18.25 -37.73
C ALA A 482 5.87 19.39 -38.08
N SER A 483 5.46 20.66 -37.90
CA SER A 483 6.32 21.81 -38.09
C SER A 483 7.09 22.24 -36.83
N LEU A 484 6.78 21.65 -35.67
CA LEU A 484 7.39 21.93 -34.38
C LEU A 484 7.27 20.66 -33.51
N ASP A 485 8.02 19.64 -33.91
CA ASP A 485 7.99 18.28 -33.31
C ASP A 485 8.46 18.23 -31.85
N ALA A 486 9.23 19.25 -31.43
CA ALA A 486 9.60 19.45 -30.02
C ALA A 486 8.40 19.85 -29.11
N LEU A 487 7.25 20.26 -29.67
CA LEU A 487 6.08 20.68 -28.90
C LEU A 487 5.05 19.55 -28.81
N HIS A 488 4.63 19.22 -27.59
CA HIS A 488 3.60 18.21 -27.34
C HIS A 488 2.46 18.84 -26.53
N LEU A 489 1.26 18.86 -27.11
CA LEU A 489 0.06 19.40 -26.49
C LEU A 489 -0.91 18.27 -26.15
N THR A 490 -1.10 17.98 -24.87
CA THR A 490 -2.01 16.94 -24.39
C THR A 490 -3.26 17.57 -23.82
N VAL A 491 -4.42 17.11 -24.26
CA VAL A 491 -5.73 17.45 -23.71
C VAL A 491 -6.48 16.17 -23.38
N GLY A 492 -7.03 16.09 -22.17
CA GLY A 492 -7.82 14.94 -21.71
C GLY A 492 -9.03 15.37 -20.91
N GLY A 493 -9.98 14.46 -20.80
CA GLY A 493 -11.14 14.63 -19.97
C GLY A 493 -11.83 13.31 -19.66
N ARG A 494 -12.43 13.24 -18.48
CA ARG A 494 -13.26 12.12 -18.03
C ARG A 494 -14.57 12.64 -17.48
N TYR A 495 -15.65 12.03 -17.88
CA TYR A 495 -16.94 12.24 -17.24
C TYR A 495 -17.33 10.99 -16.46
N THR A 496 -17.58 11.17 -15.16
CA THR A 496 -17.86 10.07 -14.22
C THR A 496 -19.25 10.26 -13.61
N TRP A 497 -20.03 9.17 -13.58
CA TRP A 497 -21.24 9.00 -12.79
C TRP A 497 -20.92 8.05 -11.64
N ASP A 498 -21.05 8.52 -10.41
CA ASP A 498 -20.66 7.78 -9.20
C ASP A 498 -21.81 7.78 -8.19
N ASP A 499 -22.41 6.62 -7.97
CA ASP A 499 -23.51 6.39 -7.04
C ASP A 499 -23.03 5.57 -5.85
N LYS A 500 -23.40 5.97 -4.65
CA LYS A 500 -23.12 5.22 -3.43
C LYS A 500 -24.29 5.30 -2.47
N ASP A 501 -24.65 4.16 -1.88
CA ASP A 501 -25.61 4.05 -0.79
C ASP A 501 -25.12 3.09 0.29
N GLY A 502 -25.75 3.15 1.46
CA GLY A 502 -25.44 2.22 2.53
C GLY A 502 -26.41 2.30 3.69
N THR A 503 -26.31 1.28 4.54
CA THR A 503 -27.15 1.10 5.72
C THR A 503 -26.29 0.87 6.94
N LEU A 504 -26.57 1.59 8.03
CA LEU A 504 -26.07 1.33 9.37
C LEU A 504 -27.15 0.59 10.13
N GLU A 505 -26.96 -0.71 10.36
CA GLU A 505 -27.91 -1.59 11.02
C GLU A 505 -27.76 -1.55 12.55
N LEU A 506 -26.51 -1.45 13.03
CA LEU A 506 -26.19 -1.36 14.46
C LEU A 506 -25.09 -0.34 14.72
N VAL A 507 -25.19 0.40 15.82
CA VAL A 507 -24.12 1.22 16.37
C VAL A 507 -24.18 1.16 17.90
N ASN A 508 -23.02 1.01 18.54
CA ASN A 508 -22.91 0.85 19.99
C ASN A 508 -23.80 -0.28 20.56
N GLY A 509 -23.97 -1.36 19.81
CA GLY A 509 -24.72 -2.55 20.21
C GLY A 509 -26.23 -2.41 20.27
N ALA A 510 -26.80 -1.37 19.66
CA ALA A 510 -28.23 -1.12 19.56
C ALA A 510 -28.60 -0.62 18.17
N LEU A 511 -29.89 -0.59 17.85
CA LEU A 511 -30.38 0.14 16.67
C LEU A 511 -29.94 1.59 16.78
N PRO A 512 -29.48 2.21 15.67
CA PRO A 512 -29.19 3.63 15.64
C PRO A 512 -30.39 4.47 16.10
N VAL A 513 -30.12 5.57 16.81
CA VAL A 513 -31.12 6.57 17.19
C VAL A 513 -30.69 7.91 16.66
N TYR A 514 -31.45 8.47 15.74
CA TYR A 514 -31.20 9.80 15.20
C TYR A 514 -32.47 10.66 15.27
N ALA A 515 -32.36 11.88 15.79
CA ALA A 515 -33.46 12.82 16.03
C ALA A 515 -34.64 12.17 16.79
N GLY A 516 -34.38 11.30 17.75
CA GLY A 516 -35.37 10.61 18.58
C GLY A 516 -36.07 9.41 17.92
N VAL A 517 -35.71 9.06 16.67
CA VAL A 517 -36.24 7.89 15.97
C VAL A 517 -35.23 6.77 16.03
N SER A 518 -35.65 5.58 16.49
CA SER A 518 -34.85 4.34 16.51
C SER A 518 -35.12 3.54 15.25
N GLY A 519 -34.06 3.09 14.55
CA GLY A 519 -34.14 2.28 13.34
C GLY A 519 -32.84 2.26 12.58
N GLU A 520 -32.78 1.51 11.48
CA GLU A 520 -31.65 1.53 10.56
C GLU A 520 -31.50 2.93 9.95
N LEU A 521 -30.26 3.39 9.82
CA LEU A 521 -29.94 4.64 9.15
C LEU A 521 -29.43 4.35 7.75
N HIS A 522 -29.84 5.17 6.79
CA HIS A 522 -29.47 5.05 5.41
C HIS A 522 -28.84 6.34 4.91
N PHE A 523 -27.82 6.22 4.05
CA PHE A 523 -27.34 7.35 3.27
C PHE A 523 -27.37 7.00 1.78
N LYS A 524 -27.45 8.03 0.95
CA LYS A 524 -27.29 7.94 -0.48
C LYS A 524 -26.57 9.20 -0.98
N THR A 525 -25.62 9.03 -1.89
CA THR A 525 -24.92 10.11 -2.58
C THR A 525 -24.77 9.77 -4.06
N SER A 526 -24.94 10.75 -4.93
CA SER A 526 -24.74 10.65 -6.36
C SER A 526 -23.92 11.84 -6.83
N VAL A 527 -22.87 11.58 -7.59
CA VAL A 527 -21.95 12.59 -8.10
C VAL A 527 -21.76 12.41 -9.58
N ASN A 528 -21.97 13.50 -10.32
CA ASN A 528 -21.64 13.59 -11.74
C ASN A 528 -20.55 14.65 -11.87
N ARG A 529 -19.39 14.28 -12.47
CA ARG A 529 -18.30 15.23 -12.58
C ARG A 529 -17.50 15.08 -13.85
N PHE A 530 -16.83 16.16 -14.21
CA PHE A 530 -15.86 16.21 -15.30
C PHE A 530 -14.47 16.52 -14.76
N ASP A 531 -13.49 15.65 -15.06
CA ASP A 531 -12.09 15.79 -14.69
C ASP A 531 -11.23 16.10 -15.91
N PRO A 532 -10.91 17.40 -16.16
CA PRO A 532 -10.04 17.81 -17.24
C PRO A 532 -8.56 17.61 -16.92
N LEU A 533 -7.76 17.44 -17.99
CA LEU A 533 -6.30 17.47 -17.99
C LEU A 533 -5.81 18.28 -19.19
N VAL A 534 -4.81 19.11 -18.96
CA VAL A 534 -4.07 19.81 -20.01
C VAL A 534 -2.59 19.76 -19.67
N THR A 535 -1.78 19.33 -20.64
CA THR A 535 -0.32 19.35 -20.50
C THR A 535 0.30 19.99 -21.75
N VAL A 536 1.28 20.84 -21.53
CA VAL A 536 2.16 21.40 -22.56
C VAL A 536 3.56 20.92 -22.22
N ALA A 537 4.16 20.14 -23.11
CA ALA A 537 5.53 19.70 -22.97
C ALA A 537 6.36 20.19 -24.15
N TYR A 538 7.64 20.46 -23.91
CA TYR A 538 8.57 20.96 -24.91
C TYR A 538 9.96 20.33 -24.73
N ASP A 539 10.45 19.72 -25.79
CA ASP A 539 11.78 19.13 -25.82
C ASP A 539 12.80 20.26 -26.11
N LEU A 540 13.53 20.69 -25.07
CA LEU A 540 14.61 21.66 -25.20
C LEU A 540 15.78 21.07 -25.98
N THR A 541 15.99 19.77 -25.82
CA THR A 541 16.94 18.95 -26.59
C THR A 541 16.38 17.52 -26.64
N ASP A 542 16.97 16.61 -27.39
CA ASP A 542 16.59 15.19 -27.46
C ASP A 542 16.63 14.47 -26.10
N THR A 543 17.24 15.08 -25.08
CA THR A 543 17.45 14.49 -23.75
C THR A 543 16.95 15.38 -22.61
N VAL A 544 16.35 16.53 -22.91
CA VAL A 544 15.84 17.48 -21.90
C VAL A 544 14.45 17.94 -22.29
N ASN A 545 13.46 17.55 -21.49
CA ASN A 545 12.06 17.92 -21.64
C ASN A 545 11.60 18.80 -20.46
N VAL A 546 10.82 19.83 -20.74
CA VAL A 546 10.11 20.65 -19.74
C VAL A 546 8.62 20.60 -19.99
N TYR A 547 7.82 20.58 -18.92
CA TYR A 547 6.38 20.54 -19.07
C TYR A 547 5.65 21.39 -18.04
N GLY A 548 4.45 21.84 -18.42
CA GLY A 548 3.45 22.41 -17.53
C GLY A 548 2.16 21.60 -17.60
N LYS A 549 1.58 21.23 -16.45
CA LYS A 549 0.40 20.38 -16.35
C LYS A 549 -0.66 20.99 -15.45
N TYR A 550 -1.91 20.95 -15.91
CA TYR A 550 -3.11 21.13 -15.10
C TYR A 550 -3.87 19.82 -15.04
N SER A 551 -4.25 19.35 -13.85
CA SER A 551 -5.04 18.12 -13.69
C SER A 551 -5.97 18.23 -12.49
N THR A 552 -7.03 17.43 -12.50
CA THR A 552 -8.00 17.34 -11.42
C THR A 552 -8.20 15.91 -10.95
N GLY A 553 -8.72 15.75 -9.74
CA GLY A 553 -9.09 14.47 -9.17
C GLY A 553 -10.02 14.68 -7.98
N TYR A 554 -10.60 13.61 -7.48
CA TYR A 554 -11.50 13.64 -6.34
C TYR A 554 -11.46 12.36 -5.53
N ARG A 555 -11.90 12.48 -4.30
CA ARG A 555 -12.29 11.35 -3.46
C ARG A 555 -13.79 11.38 -3.25
N ALA A 556 -14.45 10.23 -3.46
CA ALA A 556 -15.90 10.14 -3.36
C ALA A 556 -16.40 10.44 -1.94
N GLY A 557 -17.61 10.95 -1.85
CA GLY A 557 -18.33 11.10 -0.60
C GLY A 557 -18.72 9.74 0.01
N GLY A 558 -19.28 9.78 1.20
CA GLY A 558 -19.67 8.58 1.93
C GLY A 558 -20.37 8.87 3.24
N ALA A 559 -20.30 7.92 4.16
CA ALA A 559 -20.77 8.08 5.54
C ALA A 559 -19.84 7.32 6.51
N SER A 560 -19.81 7.73 7.78
CA SER A 560 -19.04 7.01 8.80
C SER A 560 -19.94 6.03 9.57
N SER A 561 -19.61 4.74 9.52
CA SER A 561 -20.30 3.71 10.30
C SER A 561 -20.05 3.81 11.82
N ARG A 562 -19.12 4.67 12.23
CA ARG A 562 -18.84 5.01 13.62
C ARG A 562 -19.61 6.24 14.10
N SER A 563 -20.28 6.96 13.18
CA SER A 563 -21.14 8.10 13.51
C SER A 563 -22.51 7.65 14.03
N LEU A 564 -23.05 8.36 15.00
CA LEU A 564 -24.41 8.12 15.48
C LEU A 564 -25.49 8.61 14.51
N SER A 565 -25.15 9.50 13.59
CA SER A 565 -26.09 10.08 12.61
C SER A 565 -26.04 9.38 11.25
N TYR A 566 -24.95 8.71 10.93
CA TYR A 566 -24.65 8.11 9.62
C TYR A 566 -24.91 9.09 8.45
N ARG A 567 -24.65 10.37 8.71
CA ARG A 567 -24.87 11.45 7.73
C ARG A 567 -23.89 11.34 6.59
N ALA A 568 -24.39 11.51 5.38
CA ALA A 568 -23.55 11.61 4.20
C ALA A 568 -22.68 12.87 4.25
N PHE A 569 -21.41 12.75 3.87
CA PHE A 569 -20.49 13.84 3.56
C PHE A 569 -20.22 13.88 2.05
N ALA A 570 -19.93 15.07 1.54
CA ALA A 570 -19.70 15.32 0.13
C ALA A 570 -18.32 14.81 -0.34
N PRO A 571 -18.11 14.63 -1.65
CA PRO A 571 -16.78 14.44 -2.21
C PRO A 571 -15.85 15.60 -1.87
N GLU A 572 -14.54 15.33 -1.78
CA GLU A 572 -13.52 16.38 -1.82
C GLU A 572 -12.86 16.41 -3.21
N GLU A 573 -12.40 17.58 -3.61
CA GLU A 573 -11.87 17.82 -4.96
C GLU A 573 -10.49 18.45 -4.90
N VAL A 574 -9.62 18.05 -5.85
CA VAL A 574 -8.27 18.61 -6.00
C VAL A 574 -8.08 19.15 -7.42
N LYS A 575 -7.55 20.39 -7.49
CA LYS A 575 -7.04 21.03 -8.72
C LYS A 575 -5.54 21.24 -8.55
N ALA A 576 -4.74 20.69 -9.46
CA ALA A 576 -3.29 20.76 -9.39
C ALA A 576 -2.70 21.48 -10.58
N TYR A 577 -1.65 22.25 -10.29
CA TYR A 577 -0.77 22.91 -11.25
C TYR A 577 0.64 22.40 -11.00
N GLU A 578 1.33 21.94 -12.04
CA GLU A 578 2.66 21.36 -11.93
C GLU A 578 3.55 21.90 -13.07
N LEU A 579 4.80 22.24 -12.76
CA LEU A 579 5.86 22.49 -13.73
C LEU A 579 6.96 21.48 -13.47
N GLY A 580 7.45 20.81 -14.51
CA GLY A 580 8.45 19.79 -14.37
C GLY A 580 9.55 19.87 -15.42
N LEU A 581 10.67 19.26 -15.07
CA LEU A 581 11.85 19.06 -15.91
C LEU A 581 12.20 17.57 -15.86
N LYS A 582 12.50 16.99 -17.01
CA LYS A 582 13.07 15.65 -17.14
C LYS A 582 14.30 15.72 -18.02
N SER A 583 15.39 15.10 -17.58
CA SER A 583 16.65 15.19 -18.31
C SER A 583 17.52 13.96 -18.15
N ASP A 584 18.12 13.52 -19.25
CA ASP A 584 19.22 12.56 -19.33
C ASP A 584 20.45 13.29 -19.89
N LEU A 585 21.47 13.49 -19.06
CA LEU A 585 22.64 14.33 -19.35
C LEU A 585 23.91 13.48 -19.44
N PHE A 586 24.96 13.99 -20.12
CA PHE A 586 26.28 13.37 -20.20
C PHE A 586 26.23 11.93 -20.72
N ASP A 587 25.67 11.75 -21.91
CA ASP A 587 25.44 10.43 -22.54
C ASP A 587 24.64 9.49 -21.63
N ARG A 588 23.57 10.00 -21.02
CA ARG A 588 22.69 9.31 -20.08
C ARG A 588 23.37 8.84 -18.78
N ARG A 589 24.53 9.37 -18.43
CA ARG A 589 25.18 9.05 -17.16
C ARG A 589 24.51 9.73 -15.96
N VAL A 590 23.84 10.86 -16.19
CA VAL A 590 23.08 11.58 -15.15
C VAL A 590 21.65 11.73 -15.60
N ARG A 591 20.72 11.20 -14.81
CA ARG A 591 19.28 11.44 -14.92
C ARG A 591 18.86 12.39 -13.80
N LEU A 592 18.17 13.49 -14.14
CA LEU A 592 17.64 14.43 -13.18
C LEU A 592 16.21 14.81 -13.55
N ASN A 593 15.27 14.53 -12.65
CA ASN A 593 13.87 14.90 -12.75
C ASN A 593 13.51 15.85 -11.61
N ALA A 594 12.79 16.92 -11.92
CA ALA A 594 12.34 17.90 -10.95
C ALA A 594 10.88 18.29 -11.22
N ALA A 595 10.11 18.53 -10.17
CA ALA A 595 8.76 19.06 -10.27
C ALA A 595 8.48 20.04 -9.13
N ILE A 596 7.84 21.16 -9.46
CA ILE A 596 7.21 22.06 -8.48
C ILE A 596 5.70 22.01 -8.69
N TYR A 597 4.95 22.00 -7.60
CA TYR A 597 3.49 21.87 -7.70
C TYR A 597 2.75 22.72 -6.70
N GLN A 598 1.52 23.08 -7.06
CA GLN A 598 0.50 23.56 -6.14
C GLN A 598 -0.80 22.80 -6.37
N MET A 599 -1.36 22.27 -5.29
CA MET A 599 -2.64 21.58 -5.27
C MET A 599 -3.60 22.35 -4.35
N ASN A 600 -4.81 22.60 -4.85
CA ASN A 600 -5.89 23.24 -4.10
C ASN A 600 -6.98 22.19 -3.88
N ARG A 601 -7.18 21.78 -2.60
CA ARG A 601 -8.21 20.83 -2.19
C ARG A 601 -9.36 21.59 -1.55
N THR A 602 -10.57 21.41 -2.06
CA THR A 602 -11.82 21.97 -1.54
C THR A 602 -12.67 20.86 -0.93
N ASP A 603 -13.57 21.25 -0.02
CA ASP A 603 -14.45 20.32 0.70
C ASP A 603 -13.68 19.18 1.40
N SER A 604 -12.52 19.50 1.96
CA SER A 604 -11.64 18.52 2.63
C SER A 604 -12.41 17.71 3.67
N GLN A 605 -12.39 16.38 3.55
CA GLN A 605 -13.04 15.47 4.50
C GLN A 605 -12.15 15.35 5.73
N ILE A 606 -12.61 15.89 6.87
CA ILE A 606 -11.90 15.94 8.15
C ILE A 606 -12.62 15.06 9.16
N ASP A 607 -11.86 14.23 9.85
CA ASP A 607 -12.35 13.29 10.85
C ASP A 607 -12.27 13.86 12.26
N PHE A 608 -13.42 13.86 12.95
CA PHE A 608 -13.53 14.24 14.34
C PHE A 608 -13.91 13.03 15.19
N SER A 609 -13.00 12.63 16.08
CA SER A 609 -13.24 11.57 17.06
C SER A 609 -13.71 12.15 18.39
N PHE A 610 -14.73 11.53 18.96
CA PHE A 610 -15.31 11.92 20.24
C PHE A 610 -15.40 10.73 21.19
N VAL A 611 -15.31 11.03 22.49
CA VAL A 611 -15.69 10.10 23.54
C VAL A 611 -17.07 10.53 24.05
N GLU A 612 -18.06 9.70 23.78
CA GLU A 612 -19.42 9.87 24.28
C GLU A 612 -19.58 9.41 25.72
N ASP A 613 -20.69 9.77 26.37
CA ASP A 613 -21.04 9.29 27.70
C ASP A 613 -21.00 7.75 27.76
N GLY A 614 -20.32 7.23 28.76
CA GLY A 614 -20.07 5.77 28.89
C GLY A 614 -18.78 5.29 28.19
N GLY A 615 -17.90 6.21 27.75
CA GLY A 615 -16.56 5.87 27.22
C GLY A 615 -16.55 5.28 25.80
N ARG A 616 -17.58 5.59 25.00
CA ARG A 616 -17.68 5.13 23.59
C ARG A 616 -17.03 6.12 22.65
N ASN A 617 -16.19 5.63 21.75
CA ASN A 617 -15.62 6.46 20.70
C ASN A 617 -16.56 6.48 19.49
N THR A 618 -16.94 7.69 19.08
CA THR A 618 -17.64 7.95 17.82
C THR A 618 -16.74 8.76 16.89
N LEU A 619 -17.00 8.71 15.59
CA LEU A 619 -16.26 9.45 14.59
C LEU A 619 -17.23 10.06 13.58
N ASP A 620 -17.23 11.38 13.48
CA ASP A 620 -17.95 12.11 12.45
C ASP A 620 -16.99 12.69 11.42
N THR A 621 -17.31 12.56 10.15
CA THR A 621 -16.58 13.18 9.05
C THR A 621 -17.34 14.39 8.55
N MET A 622 -16.62 15.51 8.40
CA MET A 622 -17.18 16.77 7.91
C MET A 622 -16.38 17.25 6.70
N ASN A 623 -17.06 17.90 5.76
CA ASN A 623 -16.36 18.66 4.73
C ASN A 623 -16.00 20.03 5.34
N ALA A 624 -14.70 20.34 5.37
CA ALA A 624 -14.21 21.61 5.89
C ALA A 624 -14.45 22.73 4.88
N ASP A 625 -14.93 23.87 5.36
CA ASP A 625 -15.05 25.08 4.55
C ASP A 625 -13.66 25.63 4.15
N GLY A 626 -13.57 26.22 2.95
CA GLY A 626 -12.35 26.85 2.45
C GLY A 626 -11.50 25.90 1.61
N THR A 627 -10.24 26.30 1.37
CA THR A 627 -9.32 25.60 0.49
C THR A 627 -8.05 25.20 1.23
N THR A 628 -7.79 23.92 1.32
CA THR A 628 -6.48 23.39 1.70
C THR A 628 -5.51 23.57 0.55
N ARG A 629 -4.40 24.27 0.80
CA ARG A 629 -3.33 24.50 -0.19
C ARG A 629 -2.14 23.61 0.13
N ILE A 630 -1.71 22.85 -0.85
CA ILE A 630 -0.53 21.98 -0.77
C ILE A 630 0.44 22.44 -1.84
N ARG A 631 1.68 22.76 -1.44
CA ARG A 631 2.74 23.20 -2.34
C ARG A 631 3.97 22.35 -2.10
N GLY A 632 4.75 22.11 -3.14
CA GLY A 632 5.96 21.34 -2.94
C GLY A 632 6.93 21.39 -4.10
N LEU A 633 8.08 20.79 -3.80
CA LEU A 633 9.17 20.52 -4.71
C LEU A 633 9.54 19.05 -4.61
N GLU A 634 9.73 18.40 -5.72
CA GLU A 634 10.25 17.04 -5.82
C GLU A 634 11.48 17.03 -6.71
N LEU A 635 12.53 16.33 -6.26
CA LEU A 635 13.76 16.11 -7.01
C LEU A 635 14.09 14.63 -6.98
N GLU A 636 14.43 14.07 -8.13
CA GLU A 636 14.91 12.69 -8.26
C GLU A 636 16.13 12.70 -9.19
N GLY A 637 17.20 12.07 -8.74
CA GLY A 637 18.44 11.98 -9.50
C GLY A 637 19.04 10.58 -9.47
N GLN A 638 19.63 10.17 -10.60
CA GLN A 638 20.48 9.00 -10.72
C GLN A 638 21.78 9.40 -11.40
N PHE A 639 22.89 8.91 -10.90
CA PHE A 639 24.22 9.18 -11.44
C PHE A 639 25.02 7.88 -11.53
N ARG A 640 25.29 7.44 -12.76
CA ARG A 640 26.26 6.36 -13.02
C ARG A 640 27.67 6.92 -12.87
N ALA A 641 28.18 6.90 -11.64
CA ALA A 641 29.46 7.52 -11.29
C ALA A 641 30.64 6.80 -11.95
N THR A 642 30.57 5.47 -12.02
CA THR A 642 31.52 4.60 -12.76
C THR A 642 30.70 3.54 -13.50
N GLU A 643 31.36 2.64 -14.24
CA GLU A 643 30.72 1.48 -14.85
C GLU A 643 30.08 0.55 -13.78
N ASN A 644 30.61 0.58 -12.57
CA ASN A 644 30.24 -0.33 -11.49
C ASN A 644 29.43 0.35 -10.36
N LEU A 645 29.31 1.69 -10.34
CA LEU A 645 28.66 2.42 -9.25
C LEU A 645 27.59 3.37 -9.78
N THR A 646 26.36 3.14 -9.33
CA THR A 646 25.22 4.03 -9.51
C THR A 646 24.81 4.64 -8.18
N LEU A 647 24.67 5.96 -8.14
CA LEU A 647 24.15 6.70 -7.01
C LEU A 647 22.75 7.21 -7.34
N SER A 648 21.83 7.10 -6.38
CA SER A 648 20.46 7.61 -6.52
C SER A 648 20.13 8.53 -5.36
N ALA A 649 19.33 9.57 -5.61
CA ALA A 649 18.85 10.48 -4.58
C ALA A 649 17.44 10.95 -4.91
N GLY A 650 16.61 11.10 -3.87
CA GLY A 650 15.28 11.69 -3.96
C GLY A 650 15.06 12.69 -2.82
N TYR A 651 14.33 13.76 -3.10
CA TYR A 651 13.92 14.74 -2.10
C TYR A 651 12.51 15.23 -2.39
N ALA A 652 11.70 15.36 -1.35
CA ALA A 652 10.38 15.96 -1.41
C ALA A 652 10.22 17.00 -0.29
N TYR A 653 9.84 18.20 -0.67
CA TYR A 653 9.34 19.24 0.22
C TYR A 653 7.83 19.38 0.05
N THR A 654 7.07 19.40 1.14
CA THR A 654 5.61 19.50 1.11
C THR A 654 5.13 20.46 2.20
N ASP A 655 4.68 21.64 1.80
CA ASP A 655 4.05 22.65 2.66
C ASP A 655 2.53 22.56 2.53
N VAL A 656 1.83 22.46 3.67
CA VAL A 656 0.36 22.34 3.71
C VAL A 656 -0.24 23.40 4.60
N SER A 657 -1.11 24.21 4.01
CA SER A 657 -1.97 25.17 4.72
C SER A 657 -3.42 24.69 4.67
N ILE A 658 -3.94 24.23 5.80
CA ILE A 658 -5.33 23.75 5.95
C ILE A 658 -6.13 24.77 6.76
N PRO A 659 -7.37 25.12 6.34
CA PRO A 659 -8.28 25.97 7.15
C PRO A 659 -8.69 25.27 8.45
N ASP A 660 -9.07 26.06 9.45
CA ASP A 660 -9.73 25.54 10.64
C ASP A 660 -11.06 24.86 10.26
N ALA A 661 -11.39 23.79 10.97
CA ALA A 661 -12.63 23.06 10.74
C ALA A 661 -13.58 23.16 11.93
N VAL A 662 -14.89 23.21 11.65
CA VAL A 662 -15.92 23.27 12.68
C VAL A 662 -16.12 21.89 13.30
N ASN A 663 -15.87 21.79 14.60
CA ASN A 663 -16.12 20.56 15.35
C ASN A 663 -17.64 20.28 15.40
N PRO A 664 -18.14 19.16 14.84
CA PRO A 664 -19.59 18.92 14.70
C PRO A 664 -20.33 18.75 16.04
N LYS A 665 -19.62 18.42 17.13
CA LYS A 665 -20.20 18.25 18.46
C LYS A 665 -20.30 19.57 19.23
N THR A 666 -19.28 20.42 19.12
CA THR A 666 -19.22 21.68 19.89
C THR A 666 -19.66 22.89 19.09
N GLY A 667 -19.74 22.82 17.77
CA GLY A 667 -19.97 23.94 16.87
C GLY A 667 -18.84 24.99 16.85
N VAL A 668 -17.70 24.69 17.46
CA VAL A 668 -16.54 25.60 17.55
C VAL A 668 -15.53 25.28 16.45
N SER A 669 -15.05 26.32 15.77
CA SER A 669 -13.93 26.23 14.84
C SER A 669 -12.65 25.94 15.60
N GLN A 670 -11.89 24.95 15.15
CA GLN A 670 -10.62 24.55 15.71
C GLN A 670 -9.59 24.27 14.65
N LYS A 671 -8.31 24.43 15.00
CA LYS A 671 -7.17 24.08 14.16
C LYS A 671 -7.16 22.56 13.92
N VAL A 672 -6.92 22.19 12.66
CA VAL A 672 -6.75 20.80 12.23
C VAL A 672 -5.41 20.63 11.50
N PHE A 673 -4.95 19.41 11.36
CA PHE A 673 -3.62 19.08 10.86
C PHE A 673 -3.70 18.02 9.76
N ILE A 674 -2.75 18.04 8.83
CA ILE A 674 -2.59 16.96 7.87
C ILE A 674 -1.74 15.85 8.50
N ILE A 675 -2.23 14.63 8.38
CA ILE A 675 -1.59 13.45 8.97
C ILE A 675 -0.51 12.87 8.05
N TYR A 676 0.47 12.18 8.64
CA TYR A 676 1.52 11.40 7.98
C TYR A 676 2.23 12.11 6.82
N THR A 677 2.27 13.44 6.85
CA THR A 677 2.91 14.26 5.81
C THR A 677 4.10 14.99 6.40
N PRO A 678 5.34 14.55 6.13
CA PRO A 678 6.52 15.29 6.52
C PRO A 678 6.69 16.53 5.65
N GLU A 679 7.23 17.59 6.23
CA GLU A 679 7.60 18.77 5.47
C GLU A 679 8.80 18.49 4.56
N ASN A 680 9.80 17.77 5.08
CA ASN A 680 10.97 17.33 4.34
C ASN A 680 11.10 15.81 4.41
N ALA A 681 11.34 15.18 3.26
CA ALA A 681 11.71 13.78 3.17
C ALA A 681 12.77 13.60 2.09
N ALA A 682 13.72 12.72 2.35
CA ALA A 682 14.83 12.45 1.43
C ALA A 682 15.23 10.98 1.47
N ASN A 683 15.72 10.50 0.34
CA ASN A 683 16.44 9.23 0.27
C ASN A 683 17.72 9.39 -0.53
N VAL A 684 18.72 8.58 -0.21
CA VAL A 684 19.93 8.39 -1.01
C VAL A 684 20.25 6.93 -1.06
N ALA A 685 20.77 6.44 -2.19
CA ALA A 685 21.19 5.06 -2.34
C ALA A 685 22.46 4.95 -3.18
N ALA A 686 23.22 3.89 -2.96
CA ALA A 686 24.38 3.51 -3.75
C ALA A 686 24.29 2.02 -4.10
N ASP A 687 24.33 1.73 -5.40
CA ASP A 687 24.37 0.39 -5.98
C ASP A 687 25.74 0.19 -6.63
N TRP A 688 26.43 -0.86 -6.20
CA TRP A 688 27.73 -1.20 -6.71
C TRP A 688 27.77 -2.67 -7.11
N GLU A 689 28.31 -2.94 -8.30
CA GLU A 689 28.55 -4.30 -8.78
C GLU A 689 29.89 -4.43 -9.47
N SER A 690 30.55 -5.57 -9.29
CA SER A 690 31.86 -5.84 -9.88
C SER A 690 32.08 -7.34 -10.08
N PRO A 691 32.78 -7.75 -11.16
CA PRO A 691 33.21 -9.13 -11.32
C PRO A 691 34.04 -9.60 -10.12
N PHE A 692 33.76 -10.81 -9.61
CA PHE A 692 34.42 -11.39 -8.47
C PHE A 692 34.57 -12.91 -8.63
N MET A 693 35.80 -13.42 -8.87
CA MET A 693 36.11 -14.85 -8.93
C MET A 693 35.20 -15.69 -9.86
N GLY A 694 34.80 -15.14 -11.01
CA GLY A 694 33.90 -15.81 -11.95
C GLY A 694 32.40 -15.66 -11.60
N ALA A 695 32.08 -14.88 -10.61
CA ALA A 695 30.74 -14.45 -10.18
C ALA A 695 30.66 -12.92 -10.21
N THR A 696 29.57 -12.35 -9.72
CA THR A 696 29.35 -10.92 -9.57
C THR A 696 29.18 -10.57 -8.09
N LEU A 697 29.99 -9.67 -7.53
CA LEU A 697 29.76 -9.11 -6.20
C LEU A 697 28.88 -7.86 -6.35
N LYS A 698 27.76 -7.84 -5.61
CA LYS A 698 26.79 -6.75 -5.59
C LYS A 698 26.71 -6.17 -4.19
N ALA A 699 26.62 -4.86 -4.06
CA ALA A 699 26.41 -4.18 -2.80
C ALA A 699 25.44 -3.02 -2.97
N HIS A 700 24.46 -2.93 -2.08
CA HIS A 700 23.48 -1.87 -1.99
C HIS A 700 23.47 -1.29 -0.57
N ILE A 701 23.35 0.02 -0.48
CA ILE A 701 23.05 0.73 0.76
C ILE A 701 22.12 1.89 0.46
N ASP A 702 21.09 2.08 1.28
CA ASP A 702 20.23 3.25 1.22
C ASP A 702 20.02 3.88 2.59
N ALA A 703 19.77 5.18 2.60
CA ALA A 703 19.40 5.96 3.78
C ALA A 703 18.19 6.83 3.46
N ASN A 704 17.20 6.79 4.37
CA ASN A 704 15.89 7.43 4.19
C ASN A 704 15.59 8.30 5.40
N TYR A 705 15.24 9.57 5.17
CA TYR A 705 14.89 10.55 6.18
C TYR A 705 13.47 11.07 5.98
N ALA A 706 12.75 11.30 7.06
CA ALA A 706 11.49 12.05 7.05
C ALA A 706 11.31 12.86 8.34
N ASP A 707 10.79 14.08 8.20
CA ASP A 707 10.41 14.93 9.33
C ASP A 707 9.26 14.32 10.15
N ALA A 708 9.15 14.80 11.39
CA ALA A 708 8.07 14.47 12.31
C ALA A 708 6.68 14.85 11.75
N THR A 709 5.70 13.96 11.88
CA THR A 709 4.35 14.10 11.31
C THR A 709 3.27 14.01 12.37
N HIS A 710 2.05 14.45 12.06
CA HIS A 710 0.87 14.19 12.89
C HIS A 710 0.26 12.81 12.57
N SER A 711 -0.32 12.13 13.58
CA SER A 711 -1.10 10.90 13.38
C SER A 711 -2.61 11.15 13.32
N PHE A 712 -3.08 12.28 13.83
CA PHE A 712 -4.50 12.62 13.94
C PHE A 712 -4.73 14.08 13.56
N GLU A 713 -5.84 14.30 12.86
CA GLU A 713 -6.22 15.65 12.38
C GLU A 713 -6.56 16.65 13.49
N GLN A 714 -7.01 16.15 14.64
CA GLN A 714 -7.49 16.99 15.76
C GLN A 714 -6.39 17.42 16.75
N TYR A 715 -5.17 16.86 16.65
CA TYR A 715 -4.16 17.04 17.69
C TYR A 715 -2.84 17.57 17.13
N GLU A 716 -2.30 18.59 17.81
CA GLU A 716 -1.05 19.25 17.42
C GLU A 716 0.20 18.39 17.66
N ILE A 717 0.09 17.30 18.44
CA ILE A 717 1.23 16.46 18.75
C ILE A 717 1.72 15.70 17.53
N LYS A 718 3.04 15.72 17.33
CA LYS A 718 3.70 14.99 16.24
C LYS A 718 4.29 13.65 16.70
N ASN A 719 4.42 12.74 15.78
CA ASN A 719 5.30 11.56 15.85
C ASN A 719 6.76 12.02 15.81
N ASP A 720 7.69 11.07 15.89
CA ASP A 720 9.11 11.39 15.76
C ASP A 720 9.51 11.51 14.28
N SER A 721 10.62 12.18 13.99
CA SER A 721 11.32 12.07 12.71
C SER A 721 11.95 10.69 12.57
N SER A 722 12.27 10.27 11.34
CA SER A 722 12.89 8.98 11.07
C SER A 722 14.16 9.12 10.23
N PHE A 723 15.17 8.27 10.52
CA PHE A 723 16.36 8.10 9.71
C PHE A 723 16.72 6.62 9.63
N LEU A 724 16.36 5.96 8.54
CA LEU A 724 16.53 4.52 8.36
C LEU A 724 17.62 4.23 7.33
N VAL A 725 18.51 3.30 7.66
CA VAL A 725 19.53 2.80 6.74
C VAL A 725 19.30 1.31 6.51
N ASN A 726 19.28 0.90 5.23
CA ASN A 726 19.19 -0.50 4.83
C ASN A 726 20.43 -0.86 4.01
N ALA A 727 20.81 -2.13 3.98
CA ALA A 727 21.95 -2.60 3.21
C ALA A 727 21.78 -4.04 2.73
N ARG A 728 22.38 -4.36 1.58
CA ARG A 728 22.46 -5.71 1.03
C ARG A 728 23.81 -5.94 0.36
N VAL A 729 24.38 -7.12 0.58
CA VAL A 729 25.59 -7.58 -0.11
C VAL A 729 25.34 -8.98 -0.64
N ALA A 730 25.61 -9.21 -1.93
CA ALA A 730 25.37 -10.50 -2.56
C ALA A 730 26.55 -10.94 -3.44
N ILE A 731 26.75 -12.24 -3.52
CA ILE A 731 27.55 -12.88 -4.58
C ILE A 731 26.54 -13.55 -5.49
N ALA A 732 26.42 -13.01 -6.70
CA ALA A 732 25.46 -13.44 -7.73
C ALA A 732 26.18 -14.13 -8.89
N ASP A 733 25.39 -14.72 -9.80
CA ASP A 733 25.86 -15.38 -11.04
C ASP A 733 26.86 -16.52 -10.80
N ILE A 734 26.74 -17.15 -9.62
CA ILE A 734 27.58 -18.31 -9.29
C ILE A 734 27.16 -19.50 -10.17
N GLN A 735 27.98 -19.86 -11.13
CA GLN A 735 27.71 -20.97 -12.03
C GLN A 735 28.40 -22.26 -11.49
N THR A 736 27.59 -23.22 -11.04
CA THR A 736 28.08 -24.48 -10.49
C THR A 736 28.41 -25.51 -11.57
N ARG A 737 27.78 -25.41 -12.74
CA ARG A 737 28.03 -26.25 -13.93
C ARG A 737 27.61 -25.52 -15.21
N PRO A 738 28.23 -25.78 -16.37
CA PRO A 738 27.81 -25.20 -17.64
C PRO A 738 26.33 -25.48 -17.92
N GLY A 739 25.52 -24.46 -18.27
CA GLY A 739 24.09 -24.61 -18.54
C GLY A 739 23.21 -24.94 -17.32
N GLY A 740 23.76 -24.89 -16.11
CA GLY A 740 23.02 -25.05 -14.86
C GLY A 740 22.46 -23.72 -14.35
N PRO A 741 21.68 -23.74 -13.25
CA PRO A 741 21.14 -22.51 -12.64
C PRO A 741 22.27 -21.60 -12.17
N LEU A 742 22.04 -20.30 -12.28
CA LEU A 742 22.84 -19.27 -11.65
C LEU A 742 22.38 -19.13 -10.20
N LEU A 743 23.32 -19.21 -9.26
CA LEU A 743 23.03 -19.06 -7.85
C LEU A 743 23.45 -17.67 -7.36
N GLU A 744 22.70 -17.17 -6.39
CA GLU A 744 23.02 -15.96 -5.66
C GLU A 744 22.89 -16.21 -4.15
N VAL A 745 23.84 -15.74 -3.38
CA VAL A 745 23.79 -15.71 -1.91
C VAL A 745 23.87 -14.25 -1.46
N ALA A 746 22.86 -13.80 -0.75
CA ALA A 746 22.75 -12.42 -0.27
C ALA A 746 22.63 -12.36 1.25
N LEU A 747 23.30 -11.39 1.83
CA LEU A 747 23.09 -10.91 3.21
C LEU A 747 22.38 -9.57 3.13
N TRP A 748 21.34 -9.40 3.91
CA TRP A 748 20.57 -8.15 3.96
C TRP A 748 20.36 -7.68 5.40
N SER A 749 20.17 -6.38 5.56
CA SER A 749 19.74 -5.77 6.81
C SER A 749 18.73 -4.65 6.53
N ARG A 750 17.64 -4.61 7.28
CA ARG A 750 16.74 -3.46 7.37
C ARG A 750 16.95 -2.76 8.70
N ASN A 751 16.85 -1.43 8.71
CA ASN A 751 17.15 -0.60 9.87
C ASN A 751 18.54 -0.91 10.46
N LEU A 752 19.60 -0.91 9.64
CA LEU A 752 20.96 -1.31 9.99
C LEU A 752 21.50 -0.61 11.25
N LEU A 753 21.13 0.64 11.48
CA LEU A 753 21.59 1.45 12.62
C LEU A 753 20.75 1.21 13.90
N ASP A 754 19.72 0.37 13.84
CA ASP A 754 18.76 0.09 14.93
C ASP A 754 18.05 1.34 15.44
N GLU A 755 17.71 2.24 14.52
CA GLU A 755 16.97 3.45 14.84
C GLU A 755 15.62 3.11 15.47
N THR A 756 15.25 3.81 16.53
CA THR A 756 14.00 3.61 17.26
C THR A 756 13.22 4.92 17.30
N TYR A 757 12.05 4.96 16.71
CA TYR A 757 11.19 6.15 16.67
C TYR A 757 9.70 5.76 16.72
N VAL A 758 8.89 6.67 17.24
CA VAL A 758 7.42 6.55 17.28
C VAL A 758 6.86 7.00 15.94
N TYR A 759 6.37 6.07 15.12
CA TYR A 759 5.76 6.39 13.83
C TYR A 759 4.28 6.76 13.93
N ARG A 760 3.61 6.35 15.02
CA ARG A 760 2.22 6.69 15.33
C ARG A 760 2.07 7.00 16.81
N ARG A 761 1.49 8.17 17.11
CA ARG A 761 1.22 8.60 18.48
C ARG A 761 -0.28 8.89 18.63
N ASP A 762 -0.92 8.21 19.58
CA ASP A 762 -2.33 8.38 19.91
C ASP A 762 -2.50 9.16 21.22
N PRO A 763 -2.88 10.44 21.15
CA PRO A 763 -3.08 11.29 22.32
C PRO A 763 -4.52 11.20 22.86
N ALA A 764 -5.33 10.23 22.48
CA ALA A 764 -6.74 10.14 22.83
C ALA A 764 -6.99 10.13 24.35
N ASN A 765 -6.00 9.64 25.11
CA ASN A 765 -6.06 9.63 26.58
C ASN A 765 -5.19 10.71 27.25
N ARG A 766 -4.67 11.66 26.49
CA ARG A 766 -3.70 12.67 26.95
C ARG A 766 -4.18 13.48 28.16
N LYS A 767 -5.47 13.74 28.27
CA LYS A 767 -6.04 14.50 29.39
C LYS A 767 -6.05 13.70 30.69
N THR A 768 -6.07 12.38 30.59
CA THR A 768 -6.28 11.49 31.75
C THR A 768 -5.10 10.58 32.03
N LEU A 769 -4.32 10.19 31.00
CA LEU A 769 -3.25 9.19 31.12
C LEU A 769 -1.92 9.59 30.52
N GLY A 770 -1.93 10.06 29.30
CA GLY A 770 -0.78 10.26 28.46
C GLY A 770 -0.98 9.72 27.03
N ASP A 771 0.10 9.68 26.27
CA ASP A 771 0.11 9.26 24.89
C ASP A 771 0.46 7.78 24.77
N TYR A 772 -0.21 7.09 23.86
CA TYR A 772 0.19 5.76 23.39
C TYR A 772 0.95 5.88 22.07
N GLY A 773 1.91 4.99 21.83
CA GLY A 773 2.66 4.99 20.58
C GLY A 773 3.01 3.62 20.06
N ASN A 774 3.13 3.57 18.74
CA ASN A 774 3.67 2.42 18.02
C ASN A 774 5.08 2.80 17.53
N PHE A 775 6.04 1.95 17.82
CA PHE A 775 7.42 2.09 17.36
C PHE A 775 7.62 1.37 16.03
N ASN A 776 8.58 1.83 15.24
CA ASN A 776 9.04 1.15 14.04
C ASN A 776 9.61 -0.25 14.35
N ASN A 777 9.78 -1.08 13.31
CA ASN A 777 10.42 -2.39 13.47
C ASN A 777 11.90 -2.23 13.89
N PRO A 778 12.45 -3.18 14.69
CA PRO A 778 13.87 -3.19 15.04
C PRO A 778 14.74 -3.43 13.82
N ARG A 779 16.06 -3.32 14.01
CA ARG A 779 17.02 -3.85 13.05
C ARG A 779 16.78 -5.35 12.85
N THR A 780 16.80 -5.77 11.60
CA THR A 780 16.72 -7.18 11.21
C THR A 780 17.84 -7.50 10.22
N PHE A 781 18.36 -8.73 10.30
CA PHE A 781 19.32 -9.32 9.36
C PHE A 781 18.75 -10.60 8.79
N GLY A 782 19.21 -10.95 7.61
CA GLY A 782 18.91 -12.24 7.05
C GLY A 782 19.89 -12.64 5.96
N ILE A 783 19.81 -13.92 5.61
CA ILE A 783 20.49 -14.52 4.46
C ILE A 783 19.45 -15.06 3.50
N GLN A 784 19.69 -14.88 2.20
CA GLN A 784 18.83 -15.38 1.14
C GLN A 784 19.67 -16.13 0.11
N LEU A 785 19.19 -17.28 -0.31
CA LEU A 785 19.71 -18.05 -1.45
C LEU A 785 18.70 -17.94 -2.59
N THR A 786 19.16 -17.56 -3.78
CA THR A 786 18.33 -17.51 -4.99
C THR A 786 18.95 -18.39 -6.08
N ALA A 787 18.13 -19.18 -6.77
CA ALA A 787 18.50 -19.92 -7.95
C ALA A 787 17.68 -19.41 -9.14
N LYS A 788 18.35 -19.07 -10.24
CA LYS A 788 17.75 -18.58 -11.50
C LYS A 788 18.12 -19.55 -12.64
N TYR A 789 17.11 -19.95 -13.46
CA TYR A 789 17.32 -20.88 -14.58
C TYR A 789 16.70 -20.31 -15.85
#